data_00487af96d8e5602d3081c95bc331c13
#
_entry.id   00487af96d8e5602d3081c95bc331c13
#
_cell.length_a   1.000
_cell.length_b   1.000
_cell.length_c   1.000
_cell.angle_alpha   90.00
_cell.angle_beta   90.00
_cell.angle_gamma   90.00
#
_symmetry.space_group_name_H-M   'P 1'
#
loop_
_entity.id
_entity.type
_entity.pdbx_description
1 polymer ?
#
loop_
_entity_poly.entity_id
_entity_poly.type
_entity_poly.pdbx_seq_one_letter_code
_entity_poly.pdbx_strand_id
1 'polypeptide(L)'
;MSEKNKKNDNLLGKKKKKLNLETFLEKTDNNKKKKLENNKEKNSSNSNSSDSDTEIFKINPETIIKTNPKKEINKFTGKEYTSEYYKLLEKRKLLPVWSSKKQILDLVEKNRIVIIQGETGSGKTTQIPQFLLEAGYYGGIVCTQPRRVAAMSIAKRVSQEMEVELGKQVGYTVRFDDKTSNDTLIKYATDGLLLKEATTDHDLKKYQIIIIDEAHERTLATDILFGFLKELMEKRKELKLIIMSATFDIEKFQNYFDAPLAIIKGRTYPVEIKYLTSPTDDYVDCAIKKVIQIHKEEKPGDILLFLTGEEEIESACQQIREGIEELGDTVGYADVVPIYSTLPPYLQEKIFEPPPGPNPKGIKGRKIVVATNIAESSITIDGIVYVVDPGFTKQKVFNPRGKMESLLINIISKENADQRAGRAGRTKPGKCFRLYTKESYEKELKKSSIPEILRSNITSVVLNLLKLGIQDLVHFDFIDPPAPETMMRAIEMLNYLGAMDDEGNLTELGSQMNQFPLEPELSKMVLAGVKYKCINDMLTIAATLSVKSPFLRPRGKENEADSKKYQFTHHSGDHITLIMVYNAFKKNEFTKDWCRDNYINYRTMKAIDNVRNQLGDILKKMNITVPENDYNNEIKGKREKRILKSLIAGDFAQVAHLETAGYYITVKDNQYVFIHPSSYLHGSRKATWVLFNEFVLTSKNYIRTVTEIQPEYLLQVAPHYFDLDKMTGYAYKRDLIKVQKDLEMKKEMKEEEKNL
;
A
#
# COMPACT_ATOMS: atom_id res chain seq x y z
N MET A 1 2.00 62.80 -38.13
CA MET A 1 1.19 61.60 -38.19
C MET A 1 1.70 60.65 -37.14
N SER A 2 1.31 60.95 -35.99
CA SER A 2 1.40 60.35 -34.66
C SER A 2 0.03 59.72 -34.36
N GLU A 3 0.03 58.73 -33.49
CA GLU A 3 -1.16 58.05 -32.99
C GLU A 3 -1.72 56.88 -33.82
N LYS A 4 -0.93 55.77 -33.87
CA LYS A 4 -1.51 54.43 -34.07
C LYS A 4 -0.62 53.26 -33.62
N ASN A 5 0.35 53.46 -32.72
CA ASN A 5 1.20 52.39 -32.21
C ASN A 5 1.27 52.34 -30.67
N LYS A 6 0.12 52.42 -29.99
CA LYS A 6 0.01 52.27 -28.53
C LYS A 6 -1.15 51.37 -28.12
N LYS A 7 -1.37 50.24 -28.75
CA LYS A 7 -2.40 49.28 -28.31
C LYS A 7 -2.03 47.80 -28.41
N ASN A 8 -0.76 47.43 -28.60
CA ASN A 8 -0.38 46.02 -28.66
C ASN A 8 0.66 45.58 -27.66
N ASP A 9 1.07 46.42 -26.69
CA ASP A 9 2.07 46.02 -25.67
C ASP A 9 1.47 45.66 -24.28
N ASN A 10 0.19 45.34 -24.18
CA ASN A 10 -0.44 45.02 -22.91
C ASN A 10 -0.92 43.59 -22.76
N LEU A 11 -0.35 42.63 -23.50
CA LEU A 11 -0.75 41.22 -23.43
C LEU A 11 0.40 40.24 -23.08
N LEU A 12 1.59 40.72 -22.73
CA LEU A 12 2.74 39.86 -22.39
C LEU A 12 3.36 40.13 -21.00
N GLY A 13 2.57 40.66 -20.06
CA GLY A 13 3.00 41.01 -18.71
C GLY A 13 2.31 40.23 -17.59
N LYS A 14 1.85 39.01 -17.78
CA LYS A 14 1.44 38.17 -16.65
C LYS A 14 2.71 37.61 -15.99
N LYS A 15 3.18 38.31 -14.97
CA LYS A 15 4.23 37.84 -14.07
C LYS A 15 3.85 36.44 -13.54
N LYS A 16 4.61 35.42 -13.93
CA LYS A 16 4.60 34.10 -13.26
C LYS A 16 4.82 34.35 -11.76
N LYS A 17 3.80 34.16 -10.95
CA LYS A 17 3.99 34.08 -9.50
C LYS A 17 4.78 32.82 -9.23
N LYS A 18 6.11 32.93 -9.12
CA LYS A 18 6.93 31.86 -8.51
C LYS A 18 6.40 31.69 -7.10
N LEU A 19 5.94 30.49 -6.76
CA LEU A 19 5.72 30.11 -5.36
C LEU A 19 7.06 30.35 -4.62
N ASN A 20 7.07 31.32 -3.73
CA ASN A 20 8.32 31.70 -3.07
C ASN A 20 8.55 30.75 -1.88
N LEU A 21 9.57 29.91 -1.97
CA LEU A 21 9.96 28.93 -0.97
C LEU A 21 10.11 29.55 0.43
N GLU A 22 10.62 30.79 0.50
CA GLU A 22 10.79 31.54 1.75
C GLU A 22 9.47 31.82 2.45
N THR A 23 8.43 32.20 1.70
CA THR A 23 7.08 32.43 2.25
C THR A 23 6.43 31.15 2.76
N PHE A 24 6.78 29.99 2.15
CA PHE A 24 6.32 28.68 2.59
C PHE A 24 7.01 28.27 3.90
N LEU A 25 8.33 28.47 4.02
CA LEU A 25 9.11 28.11 5.22
C LEU A 25 8.75 28.99 6.43
N GLU A 26 8.56 30.31 6.26
CA GLU A 26 8.17 31.23 7.33
C GLU A 26 6.79 30.89 7.91
N LYS A 27 5.83 30.46 7.06
CA LYS A 27 4.49 30.08 7.52
C LYS A 27 4.47 28.76 8.31
N THR A 28 5.34 27.81 7.99
CA THR A 28 5.46 26.53 8.72
C THR A 28 6.09 26.72 10.10
N ASP A 29 7.08 27.60 10.24
CA ASP A 29 7.73 27.87 11.54
C ASP A 29 6.82 28.65 12.50
N ASN A 30 6.03 29.57 12.00
CA ASN A 30 5.05 30.32 12.83
C ASN A 30 3.91 29.42 13.35
N ASN A 31 3.47 28.43 12.57
CA ASN A 31 2.48 27.47 13.04
C ASN A 31 3.02 26.48 14.09
N LYS A 32 4.30 26.12 14.02
CA LYS A 32 4.95 25.33 15.06
C LYS A 32 5.07 26.08 16.38
N LYS A 33 5.42 27.38 16.34
CA LYS A 33 5.50 28.24 17.55
C LYS A 33 4.12 28.43 18.20
N LYS A 34 3.07 28.71 17.45
CA LYS A 34 1.70 28.86 18.00
C LYS A 34 1.16 27.56 18.61
N LYS A 35 1.48 26.37 18.04
CA LYS A 35 1.10 25.08 18.65
C LYS A 35 1.86 24.77 19.95
N LEU A 36 3.08 25.27 20.11
CA LEU A 36 3.88 25.08 21.32
C LEU A 36 3.48 26.03 22.48
N GLU A 37 3.02 27.23 22.16
CA GLU A 37 2.54 28.20 23.17
C GLU A 37 1.17 27.81 23.73
N ASN A 38 0.24 27.32 22.91
CA ASN A 38 -1.08 26.85 23.38
C ASN A 38 -1.00 25.59 24.27
N ASN A 39 0.08 24.82 24.20
CA ASN A 39 0.26 23.66 25.09
C ASN A 39 0.88 23.97 26.45
N LYS A 40 1.45 25.18 26.65
CA LYS A 40 2.04 25.58 27.94
C LYS A 40 1.04 26.15 28.92
N GLU A 41 -0.08 26.68 28.49
CA GLU A 41 -1.08 27.31 29.36
C GLU A 41 -2.10 26.35 29.99
N LYS A 42 -2.17 25.07 29.55
CA LYS A 42 -3.16 24.11 30.08
C LYS A 42 -2.65 23.12 31.13
N ASN A 43 -1.38 23.18 31.57
CA ASN A 43 -0.77 22.21 32.51
C ASN A 43 -0.52 22.76 33.93
N SER A 44 -1.35 23.65 34.42
CA SER A 44 -1.28 24.05 35.84
C SER A 44 -2.68 23.98 36.46
N SER A 45 -3.08 22.82 36.94
CA SER A 45 -3.93 22.60 38.15
C SER A 45 -4.46 21.17 38.14
N ASN A 46 -4.03 20.39 39.03
CA ASN A 46 -4.67 19.54 40.04
C ASN A 46 -3.99 18.19 40.26
N SER A 47 -3.19 18.19 41.29
CA SER A 47 -2.85 17.02 42.10
C SER A 47 -3.91 16.86 43.17
N ASN A 48 -4.55 15.70 43.29
CA ASN A 48 -4.86 15.13 44.60
C ASN A 48 -5.19 13.63 44.50
N SER A 49 -4.56 12.93 45.39
CA SER A 49 -4.60 11.52 45.71
C SER A 49 -5.93 11.04 46.33
N SER A 50 -6.32 9.81 46.08
CA SER A 50 -6.82 8.92 47.14
C SER A 50 -6.88 7.47 46.66
N ASP A 51 -6.27 6.60 47.43
CA ASP A 51 -6.35 5.14 47.42
C ASP A 51 -7.75 4.64 47.76
N SER A 52 -8.19 3.55 47.15
CA SER A 52 -9.07 2.55 47.83
C SER A 52 -9.16 1.22 47.07
N ASP A 53 -8.69 0.22 47.70
CA ASP A 53 -9.03 -1.22 47.81
C ASP A 53 -9.73 -1.96 46.64
N THR A 54 -9.03 -3.00 46.21
CA THR A 54 -9.48 -4.05 45.29
C THR A 54 -10.09 -5.23 46.05
N GLU A 55 -11.39 -5.44 45.98
CA GLU A 55 -12.03 -6.73 46.31
C GLU A 55 -12.06 -7.66 45.11
N ILE A 56 -11.50 -8.86 45.31
CA ILE A 56 -11.45 -9.95 44.32
C ILE A 56 -12.73 -10.82 44.51
N PHE A 57 -13.65 -10.73 43.55
CA PHE A 57 -14.78 -11.68 43.47
C PHE A 57 -14.35 -12.97 42.74
N LYS A 58 -14.30 -14.07 43.50
CA LYS A 58 -14.23 -15.44 42.98
C LYS A 58 -15.61 -15.87 42.52
N ILE A 59 -15.78 -16.13 41.23
CA ILE A 59 -17.01 -16.74 40.66
C ILE A 59 -16.80 -18.25 40.59
N ASN A 60 -17.73 -18.98 41.22
CA ASN A 60 -17.80 -20.43 41.24
C ASN A 60 -18.37 -20.99 39.90
N PRO A 61 -17.80 -22.07 39.29
CA PRO A 61 -18.19 -22.50 37.94
C PRO A 61 -19.38 -23.48 37.87
N GLU A 62 -20.22 -23.60 38.86
CA GLU A 62 -21.35 -24.53 38.80
C GLU A 62 -22.71 -23.84 38.98
N THR A 63 -23.25 -23.31 37.89
CA THR A 63 -24.73 -23.24 37.70
C THR A 63 -25.01 -22.95 36.23
N ILE A 64 -24.86 -23.96 35.36
CA ILE A 64 -25.40 -23.90 34.01
C ILE A 64 -26.80 -24.48 34.03
N ILE A 65 -27.79 -23.60 34.13
CA ILE A 65 -29.19 -23.96 33.85
C ILE A 65 -29.28 -24.16 32.33
N LYS A 66 -29.47 -25.41 31.90
CA LYS A 66 -29.83 -25.76 30.53
C LYS A 66 -31.27 -25.31 30.26
N THR A 67 -31.45 -24.06 29.88
CA THR A 67 -32.66 -23.62 29.18
C THR A 67 -32.44 -23.84 27.69
N ASN A 68 -33.32 -24.61 27.05
CA ASN A 68 -33.39 -24.70 25.59
C ASN A 68 -33.54 -23.30 25.05
N PRO A 69 -32.57 -22.76 24.26
CA PRO A 69 -32.72 -21.44 23.70
C PRO A 69 -33.87 -21.48 22.69
N LYS A 70 -34.87 -20.60 22.90
CA LYS A 70 -35.81 -20.28 21.81
C LYS A 70 -34.93 -19.91 20.59
N LYS A 71 -35.08 -20.63 19.50
CA LYS A 71 -34.36 -20.34 18.27
C LYS A 71 -34.75 -18.94 17.80
N GLU A 72 -33.81 -18.01 17.83
CA GLU A 72 -34.01 -16.64 17.36
C GLU A 72 -33.96 -16.59 15.84
N ILE A 73 -34.82 -15.74 15.26
CA ILE A 73 -34.86 -15.51 13.81
C ILE A 73 -33.84 -14.42 13.46
N ASN A 74 -32.99 -14.69 12.49
CA ASN A 74 -32.09 -13.72 11.93
C ASN A 74 -32.89 -12.62 11.21
N LYS A 75 -32.85 -11.40 11.72
CA LYS A 75 -33.62 -10.24 11.24
C LYS A 75 -33.31 -9.83 9.80
N PHE A 76 -32.16 -10.27 9.26
CA PHE A 76 -31.72 -9.94 7.91
C PHE A 76 -32.11 -11.01 6.88
N THR A 77 -32.13 -12.27 7.27
CA THR A 77 -32.41 -13.40 6.35
C THR A 77 -33.80 -13.96 6.54
N GLY A 78 -34.49 -13.66 7.66
CA GLY A 78 -35.78 -14.23 8.01
C GLY A 78 -35.74 -15.72 8.41
N LYS A 79 -34.54 -16.32 8.51
CA LYS A 79 -34.35 -17.74 8.84
C LYS A 79 -33.93 -17.88 10.32
N GLU A 80 -34.18 -19.06 10.90
CA GLU A 80 -33.65 -19.40 12.22
C GLU A 80 -32.12 -19.48 12.18
N TYR A 81 -31.44 -19.00 13.24
CA TYR A 81 -30.01 -19.16 13.38
C TYR A 81 -29.60 -20.64 13.52
N THR A 82 -28.48 -21.01 12.86
CA THR A 82 -27.94 -22.36 12.93
C THR A 82 -27.21 -22.65 14.25
N SER A 83 -26.93 -23.93 14.51
CA SER A 83 -26.10 -24.32 15.65
C SER A 83 -24.66 -23.77 15.57
N GLU A 84 -24.17 -23.51 14.37
CA GLU A 84 -22.87 -22.92 14.14
C GLU A 84 -22.82 -21.44 14.57
N TYR A 85 -23.86 -20.69 14.31
CA TYR A 85 -24.02 -19.32 14.82
C TYR A 85 -23.86 -19.26 16.34
N TYR A 86 -24.57 -20.12 17.09
CA TYR A 86 -24.50 -20.12 18.53
C TYR A 86 -23.11 -20.52 19.05
N LYS A 87 -22.43 -21.48 18.40
CA LYS A 87 -21.03 -21.80 18.71
C LYS A 87 -20.07 -20.63 18.48
N LEU A 88 -20.30 -19.89 17.40
CA LEU A 88 -19.52 -18.69 17.09
C LEU A 88 -19.84 -17.56 18.09
N LEU A 89 -21.10 -17.38 18.45
CA LEU A 89 -21.53 -16.38 19.42
C LEU A 89 -20.88 -16.59 20.80
N GLU A 90 -20.81 -17.84 21.28
CA GLU A 90 -20.12 -18.14 22.55
C GLU A 90 -18.62 -17.77 22.47
N LYS A 91 -17.96 -18.07 21.35
CA LYS A 91 -16.57 -17.65 21.14
C LYS A 91 -16.42 -16.12 21.09
N ARG A 92 -17.36 -15.41 20.46
CA ARG A 92 -17.38 -13.94 20.38
C ARG A 92 -17.54 -13.30 21.76
N LYS A 93 -18.41 -13.86 22.62
CA LYS A 93 -18.62 -13.38 24.01
C LYS A 93 -17.37 -13.50 24.88
N LEU A 94 -16.43 -14.37 24.52
CA LEU A 94 -15.14 -14.51 25.22
C LEU A 94 -14.10 -13.45 24.80
N LEU A 95 -14.35 -12.69 23.74
CA LEU A 95 -13.43 -11.65 23.29
C LEU A 95 -13.38 -10.48 24.29
N PRO A 96 -12.21 -9.89 24.53
CA PRO A 96 -12.05 -8.78 25.48
C PRO A 96 -13.00 -7.61 25.24
N VAL A 97 -13.25 -7.24 23.98
CA VAL A 97 -14.13 -6.13 23.58
C VAL A 97 -15.57 -6.32 24.07
N TRP A 98 -16.00 -7.57 24.28
CA TRP A 98 -17.39 -7.85 24.68
C TRP A 98 -17.72 -7.31 26.08
N SER A 99 -16.77 -7.37 27.02
CA SER A 99 -16.92 -6.79 28.35
C SER A 99 -17.06 -5.27 28.35
N SER A 100 -16.49 -4.60 27.31
CA SER A 100 -16.54 -3.15 27.15
C SER A 100 -17.69 -2.67 26.26
N LYS A 101 -18.57 -3.58 25.78
CA LYS A 101 -19.66 -3.26 24.83
C LYS A 101 -20.51 -2.07 25.30
N LYS A 102 -21.00 -2.11 26.53
CA LYS A 102 -21.84 -1.04 27.08
C LYS A 102 -21.10 0.30 27.11
N GLN A 103 -19.88 0.30 27.66
CA GLN A 103 -19.05 1.50 27.73
C GLN A 103 -18.81 2.14 26.34
N ILE A 104 -18.50 1.30 25.34
CA ILE A 104 -18.27 1.77 23.97
C ILE A 104 -19.54 2.39 23.39
N LEU A 105 -20.69 1.72 23.52
CA LEU A 105 -21.96 2.24 23.00
C LEU A 105 -22.36 3.54 23.70
N ASP A 106 -22.23 3.63 25.03
CA ASP A 106 -22.53 4.85 25.80
C ASP A 106 -21.60 6.03 25.35
N LEU A 107 -20.33 5.76 25.06
CA LEU A 107 -19.41 6.79 24.55
C LEU A 107 -19.76 7.23 23.13
N VAL A 108 -20.09 6.30 22.24
CA VAL A 108 -20.49 6.62 20.85
C VAL A 108 -21.82 7.36 20.81
N GLU A 109 -22.77 7.07 21.71
CA GLU A 109 -24.02 7.80 21.80
C GLU A 109 -23.78 9.27 22.17
N LYS A 110 -22.98 9.52 23.20
CA LYS A 110 -22.73 10.86 23.78
C LYS A 110 -21.77 11.71 22.96
N ASN A 111 -20.87 11.09 22.20
CA ASN A 111 -19.79 11.79 21.48
C ASN A 111 -19.86 11.53 19.98
N ARG A 112 -19.39 12.50 19.21
CA ARG A 112 -19.30 12.38 17.76
C ARG A 112 -18.01 11.71 17.31
N ILE A 113 -16.93 11.90 18.05
CA ILE A 113 -15.63 11.28 17.80
C ILE A 113 -15.26 10.48 19.05
N VAL A 114 -14.85 9.23 18.87
CA VAL A 114 -14.44 8.33 19.95
C VAL A 114 -13.17 7.59 19.55
N ILE A 115 -12.21 7.54 20.44
CA ILE A 115 -10.98 6.77 20.25
C ILE A 115 -11.07 5.49 21.07
N ILE A 116 -10.77 4.35 20.47
CA ILE A 116 -10.81 3.04 21.11
C ILE A 116 -9.44 2.38 21.04
N GLN A 117 -8.80 2.24 22.17
CA GLN A 117 -7.57 1.51 22.34
C GLN A 117 -7.83 0.06 22.73
N GLY A 118 -7.09 -0.85 22.14
CA GLY A 118 -7.11 -2.26 22.56
C GLY A 118 -6.16 -3.08 21.72
N GLU A 119 -5.57 -4.06 22.36
CA GLU A 119 -4.60 -4.95 21.71
C GLU A 119 -5.17 -5.65 20.49
N THR A 120 -4.29 -6.05 19.55
CA THR A 120 -4.69 -6.86 18.40
C THR A 120 -5.24 -8.21 18.86
N GLY A 121 -6.38 -8.62 18.28
CA GLY A 121 -7.07 -9.84 18.71
C GLY A 121 -8.08 -9.63 19.85
N SER A 122 -8.23 -8.41 20.39
CA SER A 122 -9.29 -8.10 21.36
C SER A 122 -10.71 -8.14 20.76
N GLY A 123 -10.84 -8.25 19.45
CA GLY A 123 -12.12 -8.32 18.74
C GLY A 123 -12.68 -6.98 18.30
N LYS A 124 -11.95 -5.86 18.42
CA LYS A 124 -12.41 -4.52 18.01
C LYS A 124 -13.00 -4.51 16.60
N THR A 125 -12.20 -4.89 15.63
CA THR A 125 -12.50 -4.84 14.20
C THR A 125 -13.75 -5.62 13.82
N THR A 126 -13.95 -6.80 14.41
CA THR A 126 -15.08 -7.68 14.08
C THR A 126 -16.33 -7.33 14.88
N GLN A 127 -16.21 -6.96 16.17
CA GLN A 127 -17.37 -6.83 17.05
C GLN A 127 -17.93 -5.41 17.11
N ILE A 128 -17.10 -4.36 17.09
CA ILE A 128 -17.60 -2.98 17.23
C ILE A 128 -18.60 -2.61 16.13
N PRO A 129 -18.35 -2.87 14.83
CA PRO A 129 -19.36 -2.60 13.80
C PRO A 129 -20.68 -3.37 14.02
N GLN A 130 -20.61 -4.60 14.53
CA GLN A 130 -21.80 -5.40 14.87
C GLN A 130 -22.55 -4.80 16.07
N PHE A 131 -21.84 -4.36 17.13
CA PHE A 131 -22.46 -3.72 18.29
C PHE A 131 -23.21 -2.45 17.92
N LEU A 132 -22.64 -1.64 17.01
CA LEU A 132 -23.27 -0.42 16.50
C LEU A 132 -24.55 -0.75 15.69
N LEU A 133 -24.48 -1.77 14.85
CA LEU A 133 -25.65 -2.23 14.09
C LEU A 133 -26.74 -2.80 15.03
N GLU A 134 -26.36 -3.54 16.08
CA GLU A 134 -27.28 -4.02 17.12
C GLU A 134 -27.90 -2.88 17.92
N ALA A 135 -27.16 -1.77 18.11
CA ALA A 135 -27.65 -0.56 18.77
C ALA A 135 -28.54 0.34 17.89
N GLY A 136 -28.82 -0.05 16.63
CA GLY A 136 -29.76 0.65 15.75
C GLY A 136 -29.14 1.63 14.75
N TYR A 137 -27.82 1.62 14.57
CA TYR A 137 -27.17 2.47 13.54
C TYR A 137 -27.25 1.78 12.17
N TYR A 138 -28.33 2.00 11.43
CA TYR A 138 -28.58 1.39 10.13
C TYR A 138 -28.24 2.30 8.92
N GLY A 139 -27.77 3.51 9.16
CA GLY A 139 -27.45 4.49 8.09
C GLY A 139 -26.10 4.24 7.39
N GLY A 140 -25.59 3.02 7.41
CA GLY A 140 -24.31 2.62 6.80
C GLY A 140 -23.12 2.82 7.73
N ILE A 141 -22.35 1.76 7.91
CA ILE A 141 -21.10 1.72 8.70
C ILE A 141 -19.96 1.33 7.75
N VAL A 142 -18.93 2.17 7.63
CA VAL A 142 -17.68 1.80 6.96
C VAL A 142 -16.57 1.63 7.98
N CYS A 143 -15.83 0.52 7.88
CA CYS A 143 -14.64 0.25 8.69
C CYS A 143 -13.44 0.11 7.76
N THR A 144 -12.47 1.03 7.89
CA THR A 144 -11.29 0.98 7.04
C THR A 144 -10.25 0.02 7.57
N GLN A 145 -9.39 -0.46 6.67
CA GLN A 145 -8.27 -1.34 6.94
C GLN A 145 -7.07 -0.94 6.09
N PRO A 146 -5.85 -0.90 6.61
CA PRO A 146 -4.68 -0.53 5.81
C PRO A 146 -4.35 -1.58 4.74
N ARG A 147 -4.79 -2.83 4.91
CA ARG A 147 -4.42 -3.96 4.04
C ARG A 147 -5.62 -4.63 3.39
N ARG A 148 -5.51 -4.88 2.09
CA ARG A 148 -6.56 -5.54 1.28
C ARG A 148 -7.02 -6.88 1.86
N VAL A 149 -6.05 -7.73 2.23
CA VAL A 149 -6.34 -9.08 2.75
C VAL A 149 -7.12 -8.99 4.07
N ALA A 150 -6.79 -8.00 4.93
CA ALA A 150 -7.52 -7.77 6.17
C ALA A 150 -8.98 -7.41 5.89
N ALA A 151 -9.24 -6.41 5.05
CA ALA A 151 -10.62 -6.01 4.70
C ALA A 151 -11.46 -7.18 4.18
N MET A 152 -10.91 -7.99 3.27
CA MET A 152 -11.59 -9.14 2.67
C MET A 152 -11.86 -10.25 3.69
N SER A 153 -10.85 -10.64 4.48
CA SER A 153 -10.97 -11.73 5.45
C SER A 153 -11.89 -11.37 6.62
N ILE A 154 -11.82 -10.13 7.09
CA ILE A 154 -12.69 -9.62 8.17
C ILE A 154 -14.14 -9.55 7.72
N ALA A 155 -14.41 -9.01 6.50
CA ALA A 155 -15.76 -9.00 5.95
C ALA A 155 -16.34 -10.41 5.83
N LYS A 156 -15.57 -11.37 5.33
CA LYS A 156 -15.95 -12.79 5.26
C LYS A 156 -16.24 -13.35 6.66
N ARG A 157 -15.39 -13.04 7.63
CA ARG A 157 -15.56 -13.49 9.03
C ARG A 157 -16.84 -12.90 9.65
N VAL A 158 -17.06 -11.59 9.50
CA VAL A 158 -18.24 -10.93 10.07
C VAL A 158 -19.53 -11.39 9.38
N SER A 159 -19.51 -11.65 8.07
CA SER A 159 -20.67 -12.24 7.39
C SER A 159 -21.03 -13.62 7.93
N GLN A 160 -20.02 -14.45 8.26
CA GLN A 160 -20.23 -15.74 8.93
C GLN A 160 -20.79 -15.58 10.37
N GLU A 161 -20.23 -14.63 11.13
CA GLU A 161 -20.67 -14.34 12.51
C GLU A 161 -22.10 -13.80 12.57
N MET A 162 -22.54 -13.08 11.55
CA MET A 162 -23.92 -12.57 11.43
C MET A 162 -24.85 -13.54 10.69
N GLU A 163 -24.29 -14.61 10.11
CA GLU A 163 -25.01 -15.60 9.27
C GLU A 163 -25.78 -14.92 8.13
N VAL A 164 -25.04 -14.09 7.38
CA VAL A 164 -25.51 -13.38 6.18
C VAL A 164 -24.59 -13.66 4.99
N GLU A 165 -25.11 -13.45 3.78
CA GLU A 165 -24.33 -13.62 2.56
C GLU A 165 -23.36 -12.45 2.38
N LEU A 166 -22.09 -12.76 2.09
CA LEU A 166 -21.08 -11.74 1.80
C LEU A 166 -21.45 -10.97 0.52
N GLY A 167 -21.47 -9.64 0.64
CA GLY A 167 -21.90 -8.72 -0.42
C GLY A 167 -23.35 -8.21 -0.25
N LYS A 168 -24.11 -8.78 0.70
CA LYS A 168 -25.40 -8.24 1.13
C LYS A 168 -25.22 -7.31 2.32
N GLN A 169 -25.66 -7.68 3.52
CA GLN A 169 -25.58 -6.80 4.71
C GLN A 169 -24.16 -6.51 5.16
N VAL A 170 -23.23 -7.40 4.88
CA VAL A 170 -21.79 -7.25 5.11
C VAL A 170 -21.07 -7.38 3.78
N GLY A 171 -20.24 -6.39 3.46
CA GLY A 171 -19.46 -6.39 2.23
C GLY A 171 -18.06 -5.81 2.40
N TYR A 172 -17.28 -5.84 1.32
CA TYR A 172 -15.99 -5.18 1.27
C TYR A 172 -15.74 -4.51 -0.08
N THR A 173 -14.90 -3.48 -0.06
CA THR A 173 -14.36 -2.87 -1.27
C THR A 173 -12.85 -2.67 -1.11
N VAL A 174 -12.09 -3.29 -2.00
CA VAL A 174 -10.63 -3.13 -2.10
C VAL A 174 -10.24 -2.84 -3.54
N ARG A 175 -9.04 -2.32 -3.77
CA ARG A 175 -8.58 -1.99 -5.12
C ARG A 175 -8.79 -3.18 -6.07
N PHE A 176 -9.60 -2.98 -7.12
CA PHE A 176 -9.96 -3.95 -8.14
C PHE A 176 -10.82 -5.15 -7.66
N ASP A 177 -11.47 -5.05 -6.49
CA ASP A 177 -12.42 -6.06 -6.04
C ASP A 177 -13.48 -5.43 -5.12
N ASP A 178 -14.74 -5.53 -5.52
CA ASP A 178 -15.89 -4.99 -4.81
C ASP A 178 -16.95 -6.10 -4.61
N LYS A 179 -17.31 -6.32 -3.36
CA LYS A 179 -18.36 -7.23 -2.92
C LYS A 179 -19.31 -6.47 -2.01
N THR A 180 -20.03 -5.52 -2.57
CA THR A 180 -21.08 -4.74 -1.90
C THR A 180 -22.36 -4.69 -2.73
N SER A 181 -23.47 -4.34 -2.11
CA SER A 181 -24.75 -4.08 -2.72
C SER A 181 -25.43 -2.87 -2.08
N ASN A 182 -26.60 -2.49 -2.55
CA ASN A 182 -27.40 -1.42 -1.92
C ASN A 182 -27.86 -1.80 -0.48
N ASP A 183 -27.89 -3.09 -0.16
CA ASP A 183 -28.29 -3.59 1.15
C ASP A 183 -27.11 -3.65 2.15
N THR A 184 -25.91 -3.23 1.75
CA THR A 184 -24.72 -3.33 2.60
C THR A 184 -24.79 -2.31 3.74
N LEU A 185 -24.86 -2.80 4.97
CA LEU A 185 -24.92 -2.04 6.21
C LEU A 185 -23.54 -1.88 6.86
N ILE A 186 -22.71 -2.94 6.80
CA ILE A 186 -21.31 -2.91 7.25
C ILE A 186 -20.41 -3.14 6.05
N LYS A 187 -19.60 -2.15 5.73
CA LYS A 187 -18.64 -2.21 4.64
C LYS A 187 -17.22 -2.15 5.20
N TYR A 188 -16.40 -3.12 4.83
CA TYR A 188 -14.95 -3.07 5.06
C TYR A 188 -14.27 -2.54 3.81
N ALA A 189 -13.45 -1.52 3.94
CA ALA A 189 -12.75 -0.90 2.81
C ALA A 189 -11.27 -0.68 3.13
N THR A 190 -10.41 -0.54 2.12
CA THR A 190 -9.09 0.01 2.38
C THR A 190 -9.16 1.52 2.53
N ASP A 191 -8.27 2.10 3.37
CA ASP A 191 -8.22 3.56 3.63
C ASP A 191 -8.20 4.36 2.32
N GLY A 192 -7.35 3.95 1.37
CA GLY A 192 -7.26 4.60 0.06
C GLY A 192 -8.54 4.53 -0.77
N LEU A 193 -9.39 3.51 -0.58
CA LEU A 193 -10.69 3.43 -1.27
C LEU A 193 -11.75 4.34 -0.64
N LEU A 194 -11.77 4.47 0.67
CA LEU A 194 -12.65 5.43 1.33
C LEU A 194 -12.27 6.87 0.93
N LEU A 195 -10.97 7.16 0.88
CA LEU A 195 -10.47 8.44 0.36
C LEU A 195 -10.90 8.66 -1.09
N LYS A 196 -10.88 7.61 -1.92
CA LYS A 196 -11.34 7.68 -3.30
C LYS A 196 -12.85 7.91 -3.41
N GLU A 197 -13.65 7.29 -2.56
CA GLU A 197 -15.09 7.56 -2.48
C GLU A 197 -15.36 9.03 -2.11
N ALA A 198 -14.60 9.56 -1.16
CA ALA A 198 -14.69 10.97 -0.78
C ALA A 198 -14.43 11.94 -1.94
N THR A 199 -13.58 11.58 -2.92
CA THR A 199 -13.38 12.43 -4.11
C THR A 199 -14.60 12.49 -5.05
N THR A 200 -15.56 11.58 -4.89
CA THR A 200 -16.78 11.51 -5.69
C THR A 200 -18.00 11.97 -4.88
N ASP A 201 -18.09 11.56 -3.63
CA ASP A 201 -19.10 11.97 -2.65
C ASP A 201 -18.38 12.67 -1.49
N HIS A 202 -18.15 13.99 -1.64
CA HIS A 202 -17.40 14.81 -0.67
C HIS A 202 -17.99 14.76 0.75
N ASP A 203 -19.28 14.51 0.87
CA ASP A 203 -19.96 14.43 2.16
C ASP A 203 -20.02 13.00 2.70
N LEU A 204 -19.60 11.98 1.95
CA LEU A 204 -19.72 10.56 2.32
C LEU A 204 -21.12 10.21 2.86
N LYS A 205 -22.17 10.66 2.15
CA LYS A 205 -23.59 10.60 2.58
C LYS A 205 -24.09 9.19 2.87
N LYS A 206 -23.46 8.19 2.27
CA LYS A 206 -23.78 6.76 2.47
C LYS A 206 -23.51 6.26 3.88
N TYR A 207 -22.73 6.99 4.69
CA TYR A 207 -22.26 6.52 5.99
C TYR A 207 -22.79 7.40 7.12
N GLN A 208 -23.33 6.73 8.12
CA GLN A 208 -23.68 7.33 9.42
C GLN A 208 -22.50 7.24 10.38
N ILE A 209 -21.70 6.16 10.26
CA ILE A 209 -20.52 5.94 11.09
C ILE A 209 -19.33 5.58 10.22
N ILE A 210 -18.20 6.24 10.45
CA ILE A 210 -16.91 5.93 9.85
C ILE A 210 -15.99 5.43 10.95
N ILE A 211 -15.39 4.26 10.73
CA ILE A 211 -14.44 3.64 11.64
C ILE A 211 -13.09 3.56 10.94
N ILE A 212 -12.07 4.24 11.47
CA ILE A 212 -10.68 4.12 11.01
C ILE A 212 -9.99 3.12 11.92
N ASP A 213 -9.72 1.93 11.40
CA ASP A 213 -9.08 0.86 12.16
C ASP A 213 -7.57 0.78 11.88
N GLU A 214 -6.83 0.17 12.81
CA GLU A 214 -5.36 0.09 12.79
C GLU A 214 -4.68 1.46 12.55
N ALA A 215 -5.25 2.52 13.15
CA ALA A 215 -4.84 3.92 13.00
C ALA A 215 -3.34 4.15 13.27
N HIS A 216 -2.72 3.32 14.10
CA HIS A 216 -1.30 3.36 14.44
C HIS A 216 -0.37 2.96 13.28
N GLU A 217 -0.87 2.26 12.24
CA GLU A 217 -0.05 1.97 11.06
C GLU A 217 0.30 3.25 10.28
N ARG A 218 -0.44 4.35 10.50
CA ARG A 218 -0.15 5.66 9.94
C ARG A 218 0.18 5.60 8.45
N THR A 219 -0.69 4.91 7.67
CA THR A 219 -0.58 4.89 6.22
C THR A 219 -0.84 6.27 5.63
N LEU A 220 -0.33 6.51 4.44
CA LEU A 220 -0.51 7.76 3.72
C LEU A 220 -1.99 8.14 3.58
N ALA A 221 -2.85 7.19 3.20
CA ALA A 221 -4.28 7.40 3.05
C ALA A 221 -4.98 7.65 4.40
N THR A 222 -4.57 6.98 5.47
CA THR A 222 -5.12 7.16 6.81
C THR A 222 -4.85 8.58 7.33
N ASP A 223 -3.64 9.10 7.16
CA ASP A 223 -3.28 10.45 7.63
C ASP A 223 -4.05 11.54 6.89
N ILE A 224 -4.33 11.35 5.60
CA ILE A 224 -5.18 12.27 4.82
C ILE A 224 -6.64 12.19 5.26
N LEU A 225 -7.14 10.96 5.45
CA LEU A 225 -8.51 10.75 5.95
C LEU A 225 -8.72 11.45 7.28
N PHE A 226 -7.74 11.50 8.18
CA PHE A 226 -7.86 12.22 9.44
C PHE A 226 -8.13 13.72 9.23
N GLY A 227 -7.33 14.40 8.40
CA GLY A 227 -7.54 15.81 8.11
C GLY A 227 -8.87 16.06 7.41
N PHE A 228 -9.18 15.28 6.37
CA PHE A 228 -10.43 15.38 5.63
C PHE A 228 -11.66 15.11 6.52
N LEU A 229 -11.64 14.04 7.32
CA LEU A 229 -12.76 13.72 8.21
C LEU A 229 -12.94 14.76 9.30
N LYS A 230 -11.87 15.38 9.79
CA LYS A 230 -11.98 16.49 10.75
C LYS A 230 -12.73 17.68 10.16
N GLU A 231 -12.42 18.06 8.92
CA GLU A 231 -13.19 19.10 8.20
C GLU A 231 -14.63 18.65 7.89
N LEU A 232 -14.82 17.39 7.48
CA LEU A 232 -16.16 16.85 7.20
C LEU A 232 -17.04 16.83 8.45
N MET A 233 -16.48 16.54 9.62
CA MET A 233 -17.18 16.57 10.91
C MET A 233 -17.67 17.99 11.28
N GLU A 234 -17.03 19.05 10.79
CA GLU A 234 -17.53 20.42 10.94
C GLU A 234 -18.82 20.66 10.16
N LYS A 235 -18.93 20.06 8.97
CA LYS A 235 -20.07 20.18 8.05
C LYS A 235 -21.21 19.22 8.42
N ARG A 236 -20.89 17.94 8.68
CA ARG A 236 -21.85 16.88 8.99
C ARG A 236 -21.97 16.63 10.49
N LYS A 237 -22.89 17.33 11.14
CA LYS A 237 -23.07 17.25 12.61
C LYS A 237 -23.61 15.88 13.11
N GLU A 238 -24.30 15.14 12.24
CA GLU A 238 -24.84 13.79 12.53
C GLU A 238 -23.81 12.66 12.36
N LEU A 239 -22.71 12.89 11.67
CA LEU A 239 -21.69 11.89 11.41
C LEU A 239 -20.95 11.51 12.69
N LYS A 240 -20.67 10.22 12.86
CA LYS A 240 -19.84 9.71 13.94
C LYS A 240 -18.55 9.13 13.40
N LEU A 241 -17.43 9.42 14.06
CA LEU A 241 -16.10 8.94 13.76
C LEU A 241 -15.55 8.11 14.91
N ILE A 242 -15.13 6.89 14.62
CA ILE A 242 -14.49 6.02 15.59
C ILE A 242 -13.07 5.71 15.11
N ILE A 243 -12.07 5.93 15.95
CA ILE A 243 -10.67 5.67 15.66
C ILE A 243 -10.21 4.51 16.54
N MET A 244 -9.79 3.41 15.91
CA MET A 244 -9.32 2.23 16.61
C MET A 244 -7.81 2.04 16.45
N SER A 245 -7.12 1.79 17.55
CA SER A 245 -5.67 1.60 17.57
C SER A 245 -5.26 0.48 18.52
N ALA A 246 -4.14 -0.19 18.21
CA ALA A 246 -3.57 -1.23 19.07
C ALA A 246 -2.49 -0.68 20.01
N THR A 247 -1.95 0.49 19.80
CA THR A 247 -0.74 0.99 20.46
C THR A 247 -0.97 2.11 21.46
N PHE A 248 0.10 2.44 22.22
CA PHE A 248 0.07 3.42 23.32
C PHE A 248 0.23 4.87 22.90
N ASP A 249 0.53 5.19 21.62
CA ASP A 249 0.71 6.59 21.16
C ASP A 249 -0.63 7.30 20.86
N ILE A 250 -1.58 7.12 21.77
CA ILE A 250 -2.96 7.59 21.65
C ILE A 250 -3.10 9.07 21.98
N GLU A 251 -2.22 9.59 22.83
CA GLU A 251 -2.22 11.01 23.20
C GLU A 251 -2.21 11.92 21.97
N LYS A 252 -1.51 11.52 20.93
CA LYS A 252 -1.46 12.26 19.69
C LYS A 252 -2.82 12.35 18.99
N PHE A 253 -3.57 11.24 18.93
CA PHE A 253 -4.91 11.20 18.35
C PHE A 253 -5.91 11.93 19.25
N GLN A 254 -5.79 11.80 20.57
CA GLN A 254 -6.65 12.52 21.52
C GLN A 254 -6.45 14.04 21.38
N ASN A 255 -5.22 14.50 21.35
CA ASN A 255 -4.91 15.92 21.17
C ASN A 255 -5.35 16.46 19.81
N TYR A 256 -5.25 15.63 18.74
CA TYR A 256 -5.63 16.04 17.40
C TYR A 256 -7.15 16.16 17.23
N PHE A 257 -7.93 15.23 17.80
CA PHE A 257 -9.38 15.17 17.64
C PHE A 257 -10.16 15.70 18.86
N ASP A 258 -9.51 16.01 19.96
CA ASP A 258 -10.15 16.37 21.24
C ASP A 258 -11.26 15.37 21.63
N ALA A 259 -10.93 14.06 21.62
CA ALA A 259 -11.91 12.98 21.71
C ALA A 259 -11.69 12.08 22.93
N PRO A 260 -12.78 11.55 23.55
CA PRO A 260 -12.69 10.62 24.66
C PRO A 260 -12.09 9.28 24.24
N LEU A 261 -11.42 8.62 25.18
CA LEU A 261 -10.75 7.35 25.01
C LEU A 261 -11.49 6.22 25.75
N ALA A 262 -11.75 5.12 25.05
CA ALA A 262 -12.12 3.85 25.62
C ALA A 262 -10.94 2.87 25.56
N ILE A 263 -10.57 2.25 26.67
CA ILE A 263 -9.49 1.27 26.74
C ILE A 263 -10.09 -0.12 26.92
N ILE A 264 -9.83 -1.02 25.97
CA ILE A 264 -10.19 -2.42 26.04
C ILE A 264 -9.00 -3.19 26.61
N LYS A 265 -9.11 -3.66 27.84
CA LYS A 265 -8.08 -4.48 28.48
C LYS A 265 -7.98 -5.82 27.75
N GLY A 266 -6.84 -6.14 27.17
CA GLY A 266 -6.58 -7.41 26.49
C GLY A 266 -6.48 -8.58 27.47
N ARG A 267 -6.73 -9.80 26.98
CA ARG A 267 -6.34 -11.06 27.67
C ARG A 267 -5.05 -11.54 27.02
N THR A 268 -3.94 -10.91 27.31
CA THR A 268 -2.63 -11.42 26.90
C THR A 268 -2.03 -12.24 28.03
N TYR A 269 -1.45 -13.38 27.64
CA TYR A 269 -0.64 -14.15 28.54
C TYR A 269 0.77 -13.54 28.58
N PRO A 270 1.53 -13.71 29.67
CA PRO A 270 2.89 -13.19 29.76
C PRO A 270 3.79 -13.81 28.69
N VAL A 271 4.63 -12.96 28.11
CA VAL A 271 5.64 -13.34 27.11
C VAL A 271 7.03 -13.09 27.68
N GLU A 272 7.82 -14.16 27.78
CA GLU A 272 9.22 -14.06 28.17
C GLU A 272 10.05 -13.52 27.00
N ILE A 273 10.69 -12.35 27.18
CA ILE A 273 11.54 -11.74 26.18
C ILE A 273 13.01 -12.15 26.38
N LYS A 274 13.61 -12.75 25.37
CA LYS A 274 15.05 -13.13 25.36
C LYS A 274 15.79 -12.32 24.32
N TYR A 275 16.93 -11.75 24.70
CA TYR A 275 17.82 -10.99 23.83
C TYR A 275 19.11 -11.77 23.54
N LEU A 276 19.80 -11.41 22.47
CA LEU A 276 21.18 -11.88 22.26
C LEU A 276 22.13 -11.18 23.22
N THR A 277 23.22 -11.84 23.55
CA THR A 277 24.32 -11.28 24.36
C THR A 277 25.28 -10.42 23.54
N SER A 278 25.40 -10.69 22.23
CA SER A 278 26.21 -9.93 21.27
C SER A 278 25.48 -9.74 19.95
N PRO A 279 25.78 -8.67 19.19
CA PRO A 279 25.22 -8.47 17.85
C PRO A 279 25.55 -9.64 16.90
N THR A 280 24.73 -9.85 15.88
CA THR A 280 24.97 -10.82 14.80
C THR A 280 25.13 -10.11 13.48
N ASP A 281 26.03 -10.58 12.63
CA ASP A 281 26.26 -10.04 11.29
C ASP A 281 25.25 -10.62 10.26
N ASP A 282 24.81 -11.86 10.45
CA ASP A 282 23.81 -12.53 9.62
C ASP A 282 22.57 -12.90 10.45
N TYR A 283 21.58 -12.02 10.39
CA TYR A 283 20.33 -12.23 11.11
C TYR A 283 19.49 -13.37 10.53
N VAL A 284 19.62 -13.68 9.23
CA VAL A 284 18.83 -14.74 8.58
C VAL A 284 19.32 -16.11 9.03
N ASP A 285 20.62 -16.35 8.96
CA ASP A 285 21.23 -17.60 9.44
C ASP A 285 20.98 -17.79 10.95
N CYS A 286 21.18 -16.74 11.75
CA CYS A 286 20.87 -16.74 13.17
C CYS A 286 19.40 -17.10 13.45
N ALA A 287 18.46 -16.58 12.67
CA ALA A 287 17.05 -16.87 12.79
C ALA A 287 16.70 -18.32 12.46
N ILE A 288 17.26 -18.86 11.38
CA ILE A 288 17.09 -20.28 10.98
C ILE A 288 17.58 -21.21 12.08
N LYS A 289 18.81 -21.01 12.55
CA LYS A 289 19.39 -21.79 13.66
C LYS A 289 18.55 -21.71 14.93
N LYS A 290 18.02 -20.51 15.25
CA LYS A 290 17.15 -20.33 16.43
C LYS A 290 15.83 -21.07 16.27
N VAL A 291 15.18 -21.07 15.10
CA VAL A 291 13.96 -21.83 14.83
C VAL A 291 14.19 -23.32 15.00
N ILE A 292 15.28 -23.88 14.43
CA ILE A 292 15.64 -25.29 14.57
C ILE A 292 15.91 -25.64 16.03
N GLN A 293 16.63 -24.77 16.76
CA GLN A 293 16.87 -24.95 18.20
C GLN A 293 15.56 -24.98 19.00
N ILE A 294 14.63 -24.06 18.76
CA ILE A 294 13.31 -24.03 19.41
C ILE A 294 12.54 -25.32 19.09
N HIS A 295 12.59 -25.77 17.84
CA HIS A 295 11.93 -27.01 17.44
C HIS A 295 12.45 -28.23 18.21
N LYS A 296 13.74 -28.29 18.46
CA LYS A 296 14.42 -29.38 19.17
C LYS A 296 14.23 -29.32 20.70
N GLU A 297 14.34 -28.13 21.29
CA GLU A 297 14.54 -27.99 22.76
C GLU A 297 13.28 -27.50 23.51
N GLU A 298 12.39 -26.75 22.84
CA GLU A 298 11.28 -26.09 23.51
C GLU A 298 10.00 -26.95 23.50
N LYS A 299 9.12 -26.71 24.49
CA LYS A 299 7.82 -27.38 24.64
C LYS A 299 6.95 -27.23 23.38
N PRO A 300 5.95 -28.12 23.15
CA PRO A 300 5.05 -28.02 22.00
C PRO A 300 4.33 -26.67 21.90
N GLY A 301 4.30 -26.10 20.69
CA GLY A 301 3.71 -24.82 20.35
C GLY A 301 4.26 -24.30 19.01
N ASP A 302 3.46 -23.56 18.26
CA ASP A 302 3.84 -23.10 16.94
C ASP A 302 4.84 -21.94 17.00
N ILE A 303 5.62 -21.76 15.96
CA ILE A 303 6.69 -20.76 15.85
C ILE A 303 6.30 -19.73 14.78
N LEU A 304 6.53 -18.46 15.06
CA LEU A 304 6.44 -17.38 14.10
C LEU A 304 7.82 -16.70 13.97
N LEU A 305 8.40 -16.78 12.77
CA LEU A 305 9.63 -16.08 12.39
C LEU A 305 9.30 -14.88 11.52
N PHE A 306 9.86 -13.71 11.85
CA PHE A 306 9.76 -12.51 11.02
C PHE A 306 10.99 -12.37 10.12
N LEU A 307 10.78 -12.10 8.81
CA LEU A 307 11.83 -11.77 7.85
C LEU A 307 11.39 -10.61 6.95
N THR A 308 12.32 -10.07 6.15
CA THR A 308 12.09 -8.80 5.45
C THR A 308 11.45 -8.94 4.07
N GLY A 309 11.60 -10.07 3.39
CA GLY A 309 11.15 -10.23 2.01
C GLY A 309 10.91 -11.67 1.56
N GLU A 310 10.28 -11.79 0.40
CA GLU A 310 9.89 -13.06 -0.23
C GLU A 310 11.08 -14.01 -0.43
N GLU A 311 12.20 -13.48 -0.94
CA GLU A 311 13.41 -14.27 -1.23
C GLU A 311 14.03 -14.86 0.03
N GLU A 312 14.14 -14.06 1.09
CA GLU A 312 14.62 -14.51 2.40
C GLU A 312 13.70 -15.56 3.01
N ILE A 313 12.36 -15.33 2.91
CA ILE A 313 11.35 -16.23 3.46
C ILE A 313 11.40 -17.61 2.77
N GLU A 314 11.41 -17.63 1.44
CA GLU A 314 11.44 -18.90 0.70
C GLU A 314 12.75 -19.66 0.94
N SER A 315 13.89 -18.95 0.96
CA SER A 315 15.19 -19.55 1.30
C SER A 315 15.22 -20.09 2.73
N ALA A 316 14.72 -19.33 3.70
CA ALA A 316 14.67 -19.76 5.10
C ALA A 316 13.70 -20.94 5.28
N CYS A 317 12.56 -20.96 4.62
CA CYS A 317 11.64 -22.09 4.64
C CYS A 317 12.29 -23.37 4.14
N GLN A 318 13.07 -23.29 3.08
CA GLN A 318 13.80 -24.43 2.55
C GLN A 318 14.87 -24.93 3.54
N GLN A 319 15.72 -24.04 4.04
CA GLN A 319 16.79 -24.39 4.97
C GLN A 319 16.24 -24.93 6.31
N ILE A 320 15.12 -24.40 6.80
CA ILE A 320 14.47 -24.92 8.01
C ILE A 320 13.94 -26.33 7.77
N ARG A 321 13.33 -26.62 6.60
CA ARG A 321 12.89 -28.00 6.27
C ARG A 321 14.06 -28.96 6.22
N GLU A 322 15.13 -28.62 5.49
CA GLU A 322 16.35 -29.43 5.39
C GLU A 322 16.96 -29.68 6.78
N GLY A 323 17.12 -28.64 7.60
CA GLY A 323 17.70 -28.81 8.96
C GLY A 323 16.80 -29.59 9.93
N ILE A 324 15.47 -29.63 9.71
CA ILE A 324 14.56 -30.49 10.50
C ILE A 324 14.61 -31.93 10.00
N GLU A 325 14.70 -32.15 8.67
CA GLU A 325 14.88 -33.50 8.11
C GLU A 325 16.17 -34.16 8.59
N GLU A 326 17.26 -33.41 8.74
CA GLU A 326 18.52 -33.93 9.32
C GLU A 326 18.36 -34.40 10.78
N LEU A 327 17.45 -33.85 11.55
CA LEU A 327 17.17 -34.26 12.93
C LEU A 327 16.38 -35.59 12.98
N GLY A 328 15.73 -35.96 11.89
CA GLY A 328 14.97 -37.20 11.75
C GLY A 328 13.90 -37.41 12.84
N ASP A 329 13.70 -38.64 13.27
CA ASP A 329 12.65 -38.99 14.26
C ASP A 329 12.95 -38.54 15.70
N THR A 330 14.00 -37.77 15.94
CA THR A 330 14.31 -37.23 17.28
C THR A 330 13.41 -36.06 17.65
N VAL A 331 12.74 -35.46 16.66
CA VAL A 331 11.82 -34.29 16.79
C VAL A 331 10.45 -34.63 16.21
N GLY A 332 9.44 -33.82 16.53
CA GLY A 332 8.10 -33.90 15.94
C GLY A 332 8.09 -33.42 14.47
N TYR A 333 7.03 -33.77 13.74
CA TYR A 333 6.84 -33.24 12.39
C TYR A 333 6.70 -31.71 12.40
N ALA A 334 7.22 -31.06 11.37
CA ALA A 334 7.07 -29.62 11.19
C ALA A 334 6.42 -29.28 9.85
N ASP A 335 5.41 -28.42 9.88
CA ASP A 335 4.85 -27.79 8.69
C ASP A 335 5.39 -26.36 8.58
N VAL A 336 6.26 -26.11 7.59
CA VAL A 336 6.92 -24.81 7.37
C VAL A 336 6.15 -24.04 6.32
N VAL A 337 5.45 -22.97 6.73
CA VAL A 337 4.52 -22.21 5.91
C VAL A 337 5.01 -20.78 5.72
N PRO A 338 5.28 -20.34 4.48
CA PRO A 338 5.60 -18.94 4.20
C PRO A 338 4.34 -18.05 4.22
N ILE A 339 4.49 -16.77 4.63
CA ILE A 339 3.46 -15.77 4.45
C ILE A 339 4.01 -14.37 4.14
N TYR A 340 3.63 -13.84 2.98
CA TYR A 340 3.94 -12.50 2.50
C TYR A 340 2.83 -11.99 1.57
N SER A 341 2.74 -10.67 1.34
CA SER A 341 1.61 -10.02 0.65
C SER A 341 1.34 -10.54 -0.76
N THR A 342 2.36 -11.04 -1.43
CA THR A 342 2.31 -11.49 -2.83
C THR A 342 2.05 -12.99 -2.97
N LEU A 343 2.01 -13.73 -1.85
CA LEU A 343 1.67 -15.15 -1.83
C LEU A 343 0.21 -15.35 -2.30
N PRO A 344 -0.09 -16.35 -3.11
CA PRO A 344 -1.46 -16.67 -3.52
C PRO A 344 -2.40 -16.91 -2.32
N PRO A 345 -3.66 -16.43 -2.36
CA PRO A 345 -4.57 -16.53 -1.20
C PRO A 345 -4.74 -17.94 -0.64
N TYR A 346 -4.82 -18.97 -1.50
CA TYR A 346 -4.97 -20.37 -1.05
C TYR A 346 -3.75 -20.89 -0.29
N LEU A 347 -2.54 -20.35 -0.54
CA LEU A 347 -1.34 -20.66 0.23
C LEU A 347 -1.30 -19.85 1.52
N GLN A 348 -1.86 -18.62 1.50
CA GLN A 348 -2.01 -17.84 2.72
C GLN A 348 -3.02 -18.50 3.69
N GLU A 349 -4.04 -19.21 3.18
CA GLU A 349 -5.02 -19.92 4.01
C GLU A 349 -4.39 -21.07 4.79
N LYS A 350 -3.26 -21.65 4.34
CA LYS A 350 -2.55 -22.73 5.05
C LYS A 350 -2.10 -22.37 6.47
N ILE A 351 -1.86 -21.10 6.74
CA ILE A 351 -1.49 -20.68 8.11
C ILE A 351 -2.59 -20.95 9.15
N PHE A 352 -3.85 -21.08 8.70
CA PHE A 352 -5.00 -21.38 9.57
C PHE A 352 -5.26 -22.87 9.75
N GLU A 353 -4.57 -23.73 8.98
CA GLU A 353 -4.65 -25.18 9.17
C GLU A 353 -4.02 -25.60 10.52
N PRO A 354 -4.50 -26.68 11.15
CA PRO A 354 -3.89 -27.17 12.37
C PRO A 354 -2.45 -27.65 12.15
N PRO A 355 -1.60 -27.66 13.19
CA PRO A 355 -0.27 -28.25 13.08
C PRO A 355 -0.32 -29.75 12.74
N PRO A 356 0.75 -30.32 12.17
CA PRO A 356 0.80 -31.74 11.83
C PRO A 356 0.68 -32.62 13.09
N GLY A 357 0.21 -33.85 12.91
CA GLY A 357 0.08 -34.86 13.95
C GLY A 357 1.44 -35.23 14.57
N PRO A 358 1.43 -36.05 15.65
CA PRO A 358 2.66 -36.52 16.26
C PRO A 358 3.43 -37.48 15.32
N ASN A 359 4.75 -37.53 15.50
CA ASN A 359 5.58 -38.51 14.82
C ASN A 359 5.36 -39.94 15.40
N PRO A 360 5.94 -41.03 14.81
CA PRO A 360 5.79 -42.38 15.28
C PRO A 360 6.22 -42.59 16.75
N LYS A 361 7.10 -41.73 17.29
CA LYS A 361 7.53 -41.75 18.70
C LYS A 361 6.58 -40.95 19.63
N GLY A 362 5.48 -40.46 19.12
CA GLY A 362 4.49 -39.70 19.89
C GLY A 362 4.85 -38.22 20.17
N ILE A 363 5.93 -37.72 19.57
CA ILE A 363 6.34 -36.30 19.71
C ILE A 363 5.40 -35.45 18.88
N LYS A 364 4.73 -34.46 19.51
CA LYS A 364 3.77 -33.57 18.85
C LYS A 364 4.44 -32.74 17.76
N GLY A 365 3.79 -32.67 16.61
CA GLY A 365 4.19 -31.79 15.55
C GLY A 365 3.92 -30.32 15.86
N ARG A 366 4.49 -29.41 15.05
CA ARG A 366 4.25 -27.96 15.15
C ARG A 366 4.25 -27.29 13.78
N LYS A 367 3.58 -26.17 13.72
CA LYS A 367 3.60 -25.27 12.55
C LYS A 367 4.67 -24.21 12.74
N ILE A 368 5.44 -23.94 11.70
CA ILE A 368 6.48 -22.91 11.66
C ILE A 368 6.07 -21.92 10.57
N VAL A 369 5.64 -20.73 10.97
CA VAL A 369 5.23 -19.69 10.03
C VAL A 369 6.39 -18.71 9.84
N VAL A 370 6.83 -18.53 8.59
CA VAL A 370 7.88 -17.56 8.24
C VAL A 370 7.20 -16.39 7.50
N ALA A 371 7.25 -15.20 8.07
CA ALA A 371 6.39 -14.09 7.70
C ALA A 371 7.12 -12.77 7.51
N THR A 372 6.58 -11.90 6.64
CA THR A 372 6.89 -10.46 6.70
C THR A 372 6.08 -9.80 7.83
N ASN A 373 6.18 -8.48 7.96
CA ASN A 373 5.38 -7.68 8.89
C ASN A 373 3.85 -7.80 8.67
N ILE A 374 3.37 -8.54 7.69
CA ILE A 374 1.93 -8.85 7.52
C ILE A 374 1.38 -9.63 8.72
N ALA A 375 2.20 -10.43 9.39
CA ALA A 375 1.83 -11.17 10.59
C ALA A 375 1.98 -10.35 11.89
N GLU A 376 2.39 -9.08 11.80
CA GLU A 376 2.62 -8.19 12.94
C GLU A 376 1.31 -7.60 13.50
N SER A 377 0.39 -7.16 12.61
CA SER A 377 -0.88 -6.53 12.99
C SER A 377 -2.11 -7.22 12.41
N SER A 378 -2.12 -7.47 11.10
CA SER A 378 -3.32 -7.72 10.31
C SER A 378 -3.84 -9.16 10.32
N ILE A 379 -3.03 -10.15 10.68
CA ILE A 379 -3.41 -11.57 10.64
C ILE A 379 -3.30 -12.17 12.04
N THR A 380 -4.37 -12.85 12.47
CA THR A 380 -4.36 -13.62 13.70
C THR A 380 -4.09 -15.08 13.39
N ILE A 381 -2.94 -15.59 13.87
CA ILE A 381 -2.55 -17.00 13.74
C ILE A 381 -2.66 -17.63 15.11
N ASP A 382 -3.56 -18.60 15.23
CA ASP A 382 -3.76 -19.33 16.48
C ASP A 382 -2.62 -20.34 16.70
N GLY A 383 -2.29 -20.59 17.97
CA GLY A 383 -1.30 -21.62 18.35
C GLY A 383 0.15 -21.12 18.47
N ILE A 384 0.46 -19.89 18.05
CA ILE A 384 1.80 -19.31 18.18
C ILE A 384 2.16 -19.15 19.67
N VAL A 385 3.29 -19.75 20.05
CA VAL A 385 3.88 -19.71 21.40
C VAL A 385 5.29 -19.12 21.36
N TYR A 386 5.96 -19.28 20.24
CA TYR A 386 7.34 -18.84 20.04
C TYR A 386 7.40 -17.83 18.93
N VAL A 387 8.05 -16.70 19.20
CA VAL A 387 8.33 -15.66 18.20
C VAL A 387 9.84 -15.52 18.07
N VAL A 388 10.33 -15.45 16.83
CA VAL A 388 11.73 -15.11 16.50
C VAL A 388 11.70 -13.79 15.74
N ASP A 389 12.32 -12.76 16.32
CA ASP A 389 12.31 -11.40 15.79
C ASP A 389 13.74 -10.89 15.55
N PRO A 390 14.19 -10.82 14.29
CA PRO A 390 15.49 -10.24 13.93
C PRO A 390 15.61 -8.73 14.09
N GLY A 391 14.50 -8.01 14.27
CA GLY A 391 14.51 -6.57 14.44
C GLY A 391 14.50 -5.74 13.15
N PHE A 392 14.29 -6.38 11.99
CA PHE A 392 14.31 -5.72 10.69
C PHE A 392 12.95 -5.76 9.97
N THR A 393 12.75 -4.77 9.09
CA THR A 393 11.61 -4.70 8.19
C THR A 393 12.00 -4.00 6.89
N LYS A 394 11.35 -4.34 5.80
CA LYS A 394 11.54 -3.69 4.50
C LYS A 394 10.52 -2.56 4.34
N GLN A 395 10.99 -1.34 4.14
CA GLN A 395 10.15 -0.14 4.06
C GLN A 395 10.46 0.66 2.81
N LYS A 396 9.41 1.24 2.22
CA LYS A 396 9.56 2.26 1.18
C LYS A 396 10.03 3.56 1.82
N VAL A 397 11.06 4.14 1.24
CA VAL A 397 11.59 5.44 1.63
C VAL A 397 11.74 6.28 0.36
N PHE A 398 11.14 7.44 0.34
CA PHE A 398 11.30 8.43 -0.72
C PHE A 398 12.40 9.41 -0.35
N ASN A 399 13.38 9.57 -1.23
CA ASN A 399 14.40 10.60 -1.11
C ASN A 399 13.98 11.81 -1.98
N PRO A 400 13.51 12.91 -1.38
CA PRO A 400 13.08 14.08 -2.14
C PRO A 400 14.23 14.76 -2.90
N ARG A 401 15.47 14.66 -2.44
CA ARG A 401 16.65 15.20 -3.13
C ARG A 401 17.02 14.36 -4.35
N GLY A 402 17.08 13.05 -4.20
CA GLY A 402 17.31 12.11 -5.30
C GLY A 402 16.04 11.77 -6.11
N LYS A 403 14.88 12.29 -5.72
CA LYS A 403 13.57 12.06 -6.37
C LYS A 403 13.26 10.57 -6.61
N MET A 404 13.72 9.69 -5.72
CA MET A 404 13.63 8.23 -5.88
C MET A 404 12.92 7.58 -4.71
N GLU A 405 12.10 6.58 -5.01
CA GLU A 405 11.62 5.62 -4.03
C GLU A 405 12.57 4.42 -3.98
N SER A 406 12.99 4.06 -2.79
CA SER A 406 13.82 2.89 -2.54
C SER A 406 13.14 2.00 -1.51
N LEU A 407 13.25 0.69 -1.68
CA LEU A 407 12.78 -0.29 -0.72
C LEU A 407 13.97 -0.75 0.12
N LEU A 408 14.13 -0.16 1.31
CA LEU A 408 15.27 -0.36 2.18
C LEU A 408 14.92 -1.27 3.36
N ILE A 409 15.90 -2.08 3.79
CA ILE A 409 15.82 -2.81 5.05
C ILE A 409 16.18 -1.84 6.17
N ASN A 410 15.26 -1.62 7.08
CA ASN A 410 15.39 -0.73 8.22
C ASN A 410 15.15 -1.46 9.54
N ILE A 411 15.71 -0.93 10.62
CA ILE A 411 15.42 -1.36 11.99
C ILE A 411 13.96 -1.01 12.33
N ILE A 412 13.26 -1.93 13.01
CA ILE A 412 11.89 -1.73 13.48
C ILE A 412 11.82 -0.74 14.65
N SER A 413 10.61 -0.26 14.98
CA SER A 413 10.38 0.51 16.21
C SER A 413 10.20 -0.42 17.42
N LYS A 414 10.30 0.16 18.64
CA LYS A 414 9.96 -0.54 19.90
C LYS A 414 8.53 -1.07 19.87
N GLU A 415 7.62 -0.27 19.35
CA GLU A 415 6.22 -0.60 19.19
C GLU A 415 6.02 -1.85 18.30
N ASN A 416 6.70 -1.92 17.14
CA ASN A 416 6.67 -3.10 16.28
C ASN A 416 7.29 -4.33 16.99
N ALA A 417 8.40 -4.15 17.70
CA ALA A 417 9.03 -5.23 18.47
C ALA A 417 8.09 -5.81 19.55
N ASP A 418 7.32 -4.94 20.22
CA ASP A 418 6.37 -5.35 21.24
C ASP A 418 5.11 -5.99 20.62
N GLN A 419 4.64 -5.50 19.47
CA GLN A 419 3.57 -6.14 18.70
C GLN A 419 3.96 -7.54 18.23
N ARG A 420 5.20 -7.71 17.70
CA ARG A 420 5.74 -9.02 17.32
C ARG A 420 5.79 -9.96 18.50
N ALA A 421 6.33 -9.52 19.64
CA ALA A 421 6.37 -10.30 20.86
C ALA A 421 4.98 -10.71 21.35
N GLY A 422 4.01 -9.80 21.29
CA GLY A 422 2.60 -10.04 21.66
C GLY A 422 1.93 -11.16 20.85
N ARG A 423 2.48 -11.57 19.71
CA ARG A 423 1.97 -12.72 18.95
C ARG A 423 2.12 -14.03 19.70
N ALA A 424 3.13 -14.17 20.55
CA ALA A 424 3.36 -15.37 21.36
C ALA A 424 2.39 -15.51 22.55
N GLY A 425 1.82 -14.39 23.04
CA GLY A 425 0.98 -14.35 24.25
C GLY A 425 -0.53 -14.45 24.04
N ARG A 426 -1.02 -14.87 22.87
CA ARG A 426 -2.46 -14.83 22.55
C ARG A 426 -3.27 -15.97 23.15
N THR A 427 -2.78 -17.19 23.10
CA THR A 427 -3.51 -18.40 23.51
C THR A 427 -2.99 -18.99 24.81
N LYS A 428 -1.72 -18.79 25.13
CA LYS A 428 -1.03 -19.27 26.34
C LYS A 428 0.28 -18.51 26.55
N PRO A 429 0.93 -18.61 27.73
CA PRO A 429 2.24 -18.01 27.96
C PRO A 429 3.24 -18.41 26.89
N GLY A 430 3.99 -17.45 26.36
CA GLY A 430 4.89 -17.64 25.25
C GLY A 430 6.29 -17.06 25.49
N LYS A 431 7.17 -17.22 24.47
CA LYS A 431 8.53 -16.66 24.46
C LYS A 431 8.78 -15.91 23.17
N CYS A 432 9.49 -14.78 23.27
CA CYS A 432 9.97 -14.03 22.13
C CYS A 432 11.50 -13.96 22.18
N PHE A 433 12.14 -14.44 21.11
CA PHE A 433 13.58 -14.41 20.92
C PHE A 433 13.93 -13.24 20.00
N ARG A 434 14.39 -12.14 20.58
CA ARG A 434 14.88 -10.96 19.86
C ARG A 434 16.34 -11.20 19.47
N LEU A 435 16.63 -11.24 18.15
CA LEU A 435 17.97 -11.51 17.62
C LEU A 435 18.82 -10.24 17.56
N TYR A 436 18.72 -9.43 18.58
CA TYR A 436 19.50 -8.22 18.84
C TYR A 436 19.70 -8.04 20.34
N THR A 437 20.61 -7.16 20.73
CA THR A 437 20.93 -6.93 22.14
C THR A 437 19.88 -6.08 22.83
N LYS A 438 19.83 -6.17 24.16
CA LYS A 438 18.96 -5.27 24.96
C LYS A 438 19.40 -3.82 24.81
N GLU A 439 20.70 -3.58 24.67
CA GLU A 439 21.25 -2.23 24.46
C GLU A 439 20.78 -1.64 23.12
N SER A 440 20.84 -2.42 22.01
CA SER A 440 20.30 -1.98 20.72
C SER A 440 18.81 -1.68 20.81
N TYR A 441 18.01 -2.50 21.51
CA TYR A 441 16.59 -2.21 21.75
C TYR A 441 16.38 -0.86 22.46
N GLU A 442 17.16 -0.57 23.47
CA GLU A 442 17.00 0.64 24.29
C GLU A 442 17.48 1.91 23.57
N LYS A 443 18.61 1.84 22.84
CA LYS A 443 19.30 3.01 22.29
C LYS A 443 19.02 3.25 20.79
N GLU A 444 18.85 2.19 19.98
CA GLU A 444 18.76 2.32 18.52
C GLU A 444 17.31 2.30 18.01
N LEU A 445 16.41 1.53 18.66
CA LEU A 445 15.02 1.45 18.22
C LEU A 445 14.26 2.72 18.64
N LYS A 446 13.63 3.37 17.65
CA LYS A 446 12.73 4.50 17.90
C LYS A 446 11.47 4.04 18.62
N LYS A 447 10.78 4.91 19.35
CA LYS A 447 9.55 4.59 20.08
C LYS A 447 8.47 4.07 19.13
N SER A 448 8.16 4.78 18.05
CA SER A 448 7.17 4.44 17.03
C SER A 448 7.76 4.52 15.62
N SER A 449 7.10 3.90 14.66
CA SER A 449 7.47 3.95 13.24
C SER A 449 7.26 5.37 12.68
N ILE A 450 8.11 5.77 11.75
CA ILE A 450 7.92 7.05 11.04
C ILE A 450 6.66 6.93 10.16
N PRO A 451 5.68 7.85 10.30
CA PRO A 451 4.49 7.87 9.45
C PRO A 451 4.83 7.84 7.97
N GLU A 452 3.98 7.18 7.18
CA GLU A 452 4.25 7.01 5.73
C GLU A 452 4.31 8.34 4.99
N ILE A 453 3.51 9.32 5.40
CA ILE A 453 3.49 10.67 4.82
C ILE A 453 4.82 11.41 4.92
N LEU A 454 5.66 11.09 5.90
CA LEU A 454 6.98 11.69 6.09
C LEU A 454 8.10 11.01 5.29
N ARG A 455 7.81 9.87 4.62
CA ARG A 455 8.81 9.05 3.94
C ARG A 455 8.41 8.55 2.55
N SER A 456 7.27 8.98 2.02
CA SER A 456 6.73 8.55 0.71
C SER A 456 6.59 9.71 -0.27
N ASN A 457 6.50 9.37 -1.56
CA ASN A 457 6.04 10.32 -2.58
C ASN A 457 4.56 10.64 -2.34
N ILE A 458 4.23 11.92 -2.29
CA ILE A 458 2.87 12.39 -2.00
C ILE A 458 2.14 12.99 -3.21
N THR A 459 2.62 12.75 -4.44
CA THR A 459 2.02 13.30 -5.66
C THR A 459 0.56 12.87 -5.83
N SER A 460 0.26 11.59 -5.61
CA SER A 460 -1.11 11.07 -5.64
C SER A 460 -1.99 11.65 -4.50
N VAL A 461 -1.39 11.95 -3.36
CA VAL A 461 -2.05 12.60 -2.22
C VAL A 461 -2.49 14.00 -2.57
N VAL A 462 -1.56 14.82 -3.08
CA VAL A 462 -1.85 16.20 -3.49
C VAL A 462 -2.97 16.22 -4.54
N LEU A 463 -2.92 15.31 -5.51
CA LEU A 463 -3.98 15.19 -6.52
C LEU A 463 -5.35 14.85 -5.89
N ASN A 464 -5.40 13.98 -4.88
CA ASN A 464 -6.62 13.65 -4.15
C ASN A 464 -7.13 14.84 -3.34
N LEU A 465 -6.26 15.57 -2.64
CA LEU A 465 -6.63 16.76 -1.86
C LEU A 465 -7.21 17.86 -2.77
N LEU A 466 -6.58 18.13 -3.92
CA LEU A 466 -7.11 19.06 -4.91
C LEU A 466 -8.49 18.63 -5.43
N LYS A 467 -8.68 17.31 -5.66
CA LYS A 467 -9.98 16.76 -6.10
C LYS A 467 -11.05 16.85 -5.01
N LEU A 468 -10.68 16.80 -3.74
CA LEU A 468 -11.54 17.05 -2.58
C LEU A 468 -11.89 18.56 -2.40
N GLY A 469 -11.34 19.43 -3.26
CA GLY A 469 -11.56 20.88 -3.17
C GLY A 469 -10.64 21.60 -2.20
N ILE A 470 -9.64 20.90 -1.65
CA ILE A 470 -8.66 21.46 -0.73
C ILE A 470 -7.55 22.12 -1.56
N GLN A 471 -7.66 23.43 -1.76
CA GLN A 471 -6.68 24.21 -2.51
C GLN A 471 -5.53 24.70 -1.63
N ASP A 472 -5.80 25.01 -0.37
CA ASP A 472 -4.77 25.45 0.58
C ASP A 472 -4.08 24.23 1.24
N LEU A 473 -3.16 23.63 0.52
CA LEU A 473 -2.38 22.46 0.98
C LEU A 473 -1.44 22.80 2.15
N VAL A 474 -1.10 24.09 2.33
CA VAL A 474 -0.21 24.55 3.40
C VAL A 474 -0.90 24.55 4.75
N HIS A 475 -2.17 24.96 4.78
CA HIS A 475 -2.97 25.03 6.01
C HIS A 475 -3.85 23.80 6.23
N PHE A 476 -3.77 22.80 5.33
CA PHE A 476 -4.47 21.53 5.58
C PHE A 476 -3.98 20.90 6.88
N ASP A 477 -4.91 20.54 7.76
CA ASP A 477 -4.61 20.06 9.10
C ASP A 477 -4.10 18.62 9.08
N PHE A 478 -2.83 18.44 8.71
CA PHE A 478 -2.16 17.14 8.84
C PHE A 478 -1.84 16.85 10.31
N ILE A 479 -2.04 15.61 10.72
CA ILE A 479 -1.58 15.16 12.05
C ILE A 479 -0.03 15.21 12.17
N ASP A 480 0.68 14.92 11.06
CA ASP A 480 2.11 15.17 10.85
C ASP A 480 2.28 15.76 9.44
N PRO A 481 2.62 17.03 9.31
CA PRO A 481 2.78 17.64 7.99
C PRO A 481 4.00 17.06 7.26
N PRO A 482 3.88 16.78 5.95
CA PRO A 482 5.02 16.35 5.14
C PRO A 482 6.06 17.46 5.05
N ALA A 483 7.31 17.07 4.72
CA ALA A 483 8.38 18.06 4.53
C ALA A 483 8.01 19.02 3.38
N PRO A 484 8.25 20.34 3.52
CA PRO A 484 7.94 21.33 2.49
C PRO A 484 8.54 20.97 1.12
N GLU A 485 9.77 20.46 1.09
CA GLU A 485 10.42 20.01 -0.14
C GLU A 485 9.63 18.88 -0.84
N THR A 486 9.07 17.94 -0.09
CA THR A 486 8.27 16.83 -0.63
C THR A 486 6.96 17.36 -1.22
N MET A 487 6.31 18.31 -0.52
CA MET A 487 5.09 18.96 -1.01
C MET A 487 5.35 19.73 -2.30
N MET A 488 6.41 20.55 -2.33
CA MET A 488 6.79 21.31 -3.52
C MET A 488 7.07 20.41 -4.72
N ARG A 489 7.76 19.28 -4.51
CA ARG A 489 8.03 18.30 -5.57
C ARG A 489 6.76 17.66 -6.11
N ALA A 490 5.80 17.36 -5.25
CA ALA A 490 4.52 16.80 -5.67
C ALA A 490 3.71 17.79 -6.52
N ILE A 491 3.66 19.06 -6.10
CA ILE A 491 3.01 20.16 -6.83
C ILE A 491 3.67 20.36 -8.20
N GLU A 492 5.01 20.45 -8.23
CA GLU A 492 5.79 20.59 -9.45
C GLU A 492 5.53 19.43 -10.45
N MET A 493 5.49 18.20 -9.95
CA MET A 493 5.19 17.03 -10.78
C MET A 493 3.77 17.07 -11.34
N LEU A 494 2.77 17.44 -10.55
CA LEU A 494 1.39 17.57 -11.03
C LEU A 494 1.23 18.67 -12.07
N ASN A 495 1.98 19.77 -11.94
CA ASN A 495 2.02 20.82 -12.95
C ASN A 495 2.66 20.31 -14.26
N TYR A 496 3.81 19.62 -14.20
CA TYR A 496 4.42 19.01 -15.40
C TYR A 496 3.53 17.97 -16.07
N LEU A 497 2.77 17.19 -15.30
CA LEU A 497 1.77 16.26 -15.84
C LEU A 497 0.55 16.99 -16.43
N GLY A 498 0.41 18.29 -16.19
CA GLY A 498 -0.74 19.08 -16.59
C GLY A 498 -2.02 18.76 -15.77
N ALA A 499 -1.85 18.12 -14.62
CA ALA A 499 -2.96 17.84 -13.69
C ALA A 499 -3.33 19.06 -12.87
N MET A 500 -2.44 20.04 -12.76
CA MET A 500 -2.59 21.30 -12.06
C MET A 500 -2.09 22.43 -12.96
N ASP A 501 -2.75 23.57 -12.93
CA ASP A 501 -2.33 24.78 -13.66
C ASP A 501 -1.26 25.59 -12.89
N ASP A 502 -0.76 26.67 -13.50
CA ASP A 502 0.26 27.53 -12.88
C ASP A 502 -0.28 28.30 -11.67
N GLU A 503 -1.59 28.46 -11.55
CA GLU A 503 -2.29 29.10 -10.43
C GLU A 503 -2.55 28.13 -9.26
N GLY A 504 -2.28 26.83 -9.44
CA GLY A 504 -2.46 25.80 -8.42
C GLY A 504 -3.84 25.11 -8.43
N ASN A 505 -4.67 25.35 -9.45
CA ASN A 505 -5.97 24.73 -9.54
C ASN A 505 -5.91 23.38 -10.24
N LEU A 506 -6.82 22.47 -9.87
CA LEU A 506 -6.99 21.19 -10.54
C LEU A 506 -7.52 21.39 -11.96
N THR A 507 -6.83 20.86 -12.95
CA THR A 507 -7.28 20.89 -14.35
C THR A 507 -8.32 19.81 -14.62
N GLU A 508 -9.04 19.91 -15.75
CA GLU A 508 -9.92 18.82 -16.23
C GLU A 508 -9.14 17.51 -16.40
N LEU A 509 -7.93 17.59 -16.95
CA LEU A 509 -7.04 16.44 -17.08
C LEU A 509 -6.67 15.84 -15.72
N GLY A 510 -6.35 16.67 -14.73
CA GLY A 510 -6.10 16.21 -13.36
C GLY A 510 -7.33 15.54 -12.74
N SER A 511 -8.51 16.10 -12.98
CA SER A 511 -9.78 15.50 -12.56
C SER A 511 -10.01 14.12 -13.19
N GLN A 512 -9.69 13.96 -14.49
CA GLN A 512 -9.75 12.68 -15.19
C GLN A 512 -8.69 11.69 -14.69
N MET A 513 -7.46 12.14 -14.49
CA MET A 513 -6.39 11.30 -13.92
C MET A 513 -6.77 10.75 -12.55
N ASN A 514 -7.40 11.57 -11.72
CA ASN A 514 -7.85 11.16 -10.39
C ASN A 514 -8.94 10.07 -10.42
N GLN A 515 -9.68 9.84 -11.50
CA GLN A 515 -10.68 8.78 -11.56
C GLN A 515 -10.06 7.37 -11.60
N PHE A 516 -8.83 7.23 -12.08
CA PHE A 516 -8.14 5.96 -12.09
C PHE A 516 -7.58 5.60 -10.71
N PRO A 517 -7.64 4.31 -10.31
CA PRO A 517 -6.92 3.82 -9.13
C PRO A 517 -5.45 3.53 -9.49
N LEU A 518 -4.77 4.50 -10.09
CA LEU A 518 -3.39 4.44 -10.56
C LEU A 518 -2.61 5.64 -10.02
N GLU A 519 -1.28 5.56 -10.04
CA GLU A 519 -0.45 6.73 -9.82
C GLU A 519 -0.67 7.78 -10.93
N PRO A 520 -0.47 9.09 -10.65
CA PRO A 520 -0.74 10.16 -11.61
C PRO A 520 -0.03 9.97 -12.95
N GLU A 521 1.23 9.51 -12.94
CA GLU A 521 2.05 9.24 -14.12
C GLU A 521 1.38 8.17 -15.02
N LEU A 522 0.99 7.04 -14.44
CA LEU A 522 0.31 5.97 -15.17
C LEU A 522 -1.08 6.40 -15.67
N SER A 523 -1.81 7.21 -14.89
CA SER A 523 -3.09 7.75 -15.30
C SER A 523 -2.93 8.67 -16.51
N LYS A 524 -1.91 9.55 -16.49
CA LYS A 524 -1.55 10.41 -17.63
C LYS A 524 -1.20 9.61 -18.86
N MET A 525 -0.41 8.54 -18.71
CA MET A 525 -0.02 7.64 -19.79
C MET A 525 -1.24 7.01 -20.47
N VAL A 526 -2.22 6.52 -19.69
CA VAL A 526 -3.48 5.95 -20.21
C VAL A 526 -4.26 7.01 -21.00
N LEU A 527 -4.44 8.21 -20.46
CA LEU A 527 -5.16 9.30 -21.14
C LEU A 527 -4.41 9.78 -22.40
N ALA A 528 -3.07 9.79 -22.39
CA ALA A 528 -2.27 10.06 -23.59
C ALA A 528 -2.49 9.01 -24.69
N GLY A 529 -2.77 7.76 -24.30
CA GLY A 529 -3.15 6.69 -25.25
C GLY A 529 -4.42 7.01 -26.05
N VAL A 530 -5.35 7.77 -25.48
CA VAL A 530 -6.52 8.29 -26.21
C VAL A 530 -6.08 9.30 -27.25
N LYS A 531 -5.28 10.30 -26.84
CA LYS A 531 -4.74 11.35 -27.72
C LYS A 531 -3.95 10.77 -28.91
N TYR A 532 -3.10 9.78 -28.63
CA TYR A 532 -2.24 9.14 -29.64
C TYR A 532 -2.89 7.94 -30.34
N LYS A 533 -4.16 7.62 -30.06
CA LYS A 533 -4.90 6.49 -30.68
C LYS A 533 -4.24 5.13 -30.50
N CYS A 534 -3.76 4.83 -29.28
CA CYS A 534 -3.20 3.55 -28.84
C CYS A 534 -3.69 3.13 -27.45
N ILE A 535 -4.92 3.50 -27.12
CA ILE A 535 -5.49 3.31 -25.77
C ILE A 535 -5.48 1.85 -25.32
N ASN A 536 -5.75 0.90 -26.21
CA ASN A 536 -5.72 -0.53 -25.90
C ASN A 536 -4.34 -1.01 -25.43
N ASP A 537 -3.28 -0.49 -26.06
CA ASP A 537 -1.91 -0.80 -25.68
C ASP A 537 -1.59 -0.21 -24.30
N MET A 538 -2.01 1.04 -24.07
CA MET A 538 -1.79 1.71 -22.80
C MET A 538 -2.55 1.07 -21.64
N LEU A 539 -3.79 0.59 -21.86
CA LEU A 539 -4.53 -0.17 -20.88
C LEU A 539 -3.80 -1.47 -20.48
N THR A 540 -3.20 -2.15 -21.47
CA THR A 540 -2.43 -3.38 -21.23
C THR A 540 -1.16 -3.09 -20.44
N ILE A 541 -0.41 -2.05 -20.79
CA ILE A 541 0.80 -1.65 -20.07
C ILE A 541 0.45 -1.22 -18.64
N ALA A 542 -0.51 -0.32 -18.47
CA ALA A 542 -0.91 0.17 -17.15
C ALA A 542 -1.42 -0.96 -16.23
N ALA A 543 -2.21 -1.89 -16.79
CA ALA A 543 -2.66 -3.06 -16.05
C ALA A 543 -1.51 -3.97 -15.64
N THR A 544 -0.54 -4.19 -16.53
CA THR A 544 0.61 -5.06 -16.23
C THR A 544 1.56 -4.43 -15.23
N LEU A 545 1.82 -3.12 -15.33
CA LEU A 545 2.64 -2.39 -14.36
C LEU A 545 1.98 -2.27 -12.97
N SER A 546 0.65 -2.37 -12.91
CA SER A 546 -0.10 -2.36 -11.64
C SER A 546 -0.11 -3.70 -10.90
N VAL A 547 0.37 -4.76 -11.55
CA VAL A 547 0.43 -6.13 -11.01
C VAL A 547 1.89 -6.59 -11.03
N LYS A 548 2.24 -7.66 -10.32
CA LYS A 548 3.59 -8.25 -10.44
C LYS A 548 3.89 -8.71 -11.86
N SER A 549 5.18 -8.78 -12.19
CA SER A 549 5.64 -9.38 -13.45
C SER A 549 5.03 -10.76 -13.68
N PRO A 550 4.50 -11.04 -14.87
CA PRO A 550 3.91 -12.35 -15.18
C PRO A 550 4.96 -13.45 -15.42
N PHE A 551 6.21 -13.09 -15.67
CA PHE A 551 7.27 -14.05 -15.99
C PHE A 551 7.78 -14.76 -14.74
N LEU A 552 7.86 -16.10 -14.83
CA LEU A 552 8.43 -16.99 -13.80
C LEU A 552 9.85 -17.40 -14.19
N ARG A 553 10.74 -17.47 -13.20
CA ARG A 553 12.14 -17.90 -13.39
C ARG A 553 12.51 -18.90 -12.29
N PRO A 554 12.01 -20.16 -12.37
CA PRO A 554 12.24 -21.16 -11.33
C PRO A 554 13.73 -21.56 -11.25
N ARG A 555 14.22 -21.82 -10.04
CA ARG A 555 15.58 -22.33 -9.81
C ARG A 555 15.80 -23.65 -10.53
N GLY A 556 16.95 -23.79 -11.19
CA GLY A 556 17.32 -24.97 -11.99
C GLY A 556 16.69 -25.03 -13.38
N LYS A 557 15.83 -24.04 -13.76
CA LYS A 557 15.22 -23.93 -15.09
C LYS A 557 15.31 -22.50 -15.66
N GLU A 558 16.30 -21.73 -15.17
CA GLU A 558 16.46 -20.32 -15.51
C GLU A 558 16.64 -20.12 -17.03
N ASN A 559 17.51 -20.91 -17.65
CA ASN A 559 17.82 -20.80 -19.08
C ASN A 559 16.62 -21.17 -19.96
N GLU A 560 15.82 -22.16 -19.55
CA GLU A 560 14.61 -22.56 -20.26
C GLU A 560 13.54 -21.47 -20.16
N ALA A 561 13.35 -20.91 -18.96
CA ALA A 561 12.40 -19.81 -18.72
C ALA A 561 12.80 -18.53 -19.50
N ASP A 562 14.10 -18.19 -19.51
CA ASP A 562 14.63 -17.05 -20.26
C ASP A 562 14.46 -17.25 -21.77
N SER A 563 14.68 -18.46 -22.30
CA SER A 563 14.46 -18.81 -23.71
C SER A 563 12.98 -18.67 -24.12
N LYS A 564 12.05 -19.11 -23.22
CA LYS A 564 10.62 -18.95 -23.45
C LYS A 564 10.18 -17.48 -23.41
N LYS A 565 10.70 -16.71 -22.47
CA LYS A 565 10.45 -15.26 -22.39
C LYS A 565 10.92 -14.55 -23.65
N TYR A 566 12.06 -14.94 -24.22
CA TYR A 566 12.63 -14.32 -25.42
C TYR A 566 11.67 -14.35 -26.62
N GLN A 567 10.78 -15.32 -26.73
CA GLN A 567 9.78 -15.42 -27.80
C GLN A 567 8.77 -14.26 -27.81
N PHE A 568 8.59 -13.58 -26.68
CA PHE A 568 7.67 -12.45 -26.53
C PHE A 568 8.38 -11.10 -26.54
N THR A 569 9.72 -11.08 -26.61
CA THR A 569 10.48 -9.84 -26.51
C THR A 569 10.34 -9.00 -27.77
N HIS A 570 10.31 -7.68 -27.56
CA HIS A 570 10.31 -6.70 -28.65
C HIS A 570 11.62 -5.92 -28.64
N HIS A 571 12.13 -5.59 -29.85
CA HIS A 571 13.41 -4.89 -30.01
C HIS A 571 13.48 -3.53 -29.33
N SER A 572 12.35 -2.84 -29.21
CA SER A 572 12.27 -1.54 -28.50
C SER A 572 12.31 -1.68 -26.98
N GLY A 573 12.04 -2.86 -26.41
CA GLY A 573 12.20 -3.10 -24.98
C GLY A 573 10.98 -3.68 -24.26
N ASP A 574 11.00 -3.53 -22.93
CA ASP A 574 10.15 -4.30 -22.03
C ASP A 574 8.67 -3.89 -22.05
N HIS A 575 8.35 -2.59 -22.15
CA HIS A 575 6.94 -2.16 -22.16
C HIS A 575 6.15 -2.76 -23.35
N ILE A 576 6.77 -2.83 -24.52
CA ILE A 576 6.13 -3.45 -25.67
C ILE A 576 6.10 -4.97 -25.52
N THR A 577 7.11 -5.57 -24.91
CA THR A 577 7.11 -6.99 -24.53
C THR A 577 5.89 -7.36 -23.65
N LEU A 578 5.49 -6.49 -22.72
CA LEU A 578 4.29 -6.71 -21.91
C LEU A 578 3.01 -6.75 -22.75
N ILE A 579 2.91 -5.96 -23.80
CA ILE A 579 1.78 -6.03 -24.74
C ILE A 579 1.80 -7.36 -25.49
N MET A 580 2.98 -7.76 -25.98
CA MET A 580 3.14 -8.99 -26.78
C MET A 580 2.73 -10.25 -25.99
N VAL A 581 3.17 -10.37 -24.72
CA VAL A 581 2.80 -11.51 -23.88
C VAL A 581 1.31 -11.53 -23.58
N TYR A 582 0.69 -10.36 -23.32
CA TYR A 582 -0.75 -10.30 -23.07
C TYR A 582 -1.56 -10.69 -24.32
N ASN A 583 -1.16 -10.20 -25.50
CA ASN A 583 -1.80 -10.55 -26.75
C ASN A 583 -1.67 -12.05 -27.05
N ALA A 584 -0.49 -12.63 -26.77
CA ALA A 584 -0.29 -14.07 -26.92
C ALA A 584 -1.18 -14.89 -25.96
N PHE A 585 -1.31 -14.46 -24.71
CA PHE A 585 -2.20 -15.07 -23.72
C PHE A 585 -3.67 -15.04 -24.18
N LYS A 586 -4.11 -13.89 -24.69
CA LYS A 586 -5.47 -13.74 -25.22
C LYS A 586 -5.72 -14.59 -26.45
N LYS A 587 -4.76 -14.64 -27.38
CA LYS A 587 -4.83 -15.49 -28.61
C LYS A 587 -4.93 -16.97 -28.27
N ASN A 588 -4.35 -17.40 -27.14
CA ASN A 588 -4.42 -18.77 -26.64
C ASN A 588 -5.57 -18.96 -25.61
N GLU A 589 -6.66 -18.20 -25.76
CA GLU A 589 -7.93 -18.35 -25.03
C GLU A 589 -7.77 -18.35 -23.50
N PHE A 590 -6.77 -17.62 -22.98
CA PHE A 590 -6.52 -17.52 -21.55
C PHE A 590 -6.26 -18.86 -20.86
N THR A 591 -5.64 -19.84 -21.53
CA THR A 591 -5.45 -21.19 -21.01
C THR A 591 -4.33 -21.28 -19.97
N LYS A 592 -4.55 -22.15 -18.97
CA LYS A 592 -3.58 -22.38 -17.89
C LYS A 592 -2.36 -23.17 -18.37
N ASP A 593 -2.58 -24.13 -19.28
CA ASP A 593 -1.52 -24.97 -19.82
C ASP A 593 -0.53 -24.16 -20.67
N TRP A 594 -1.01 -23.26 -21.51
CA TRP A 594 -0.16 -22.35 -22.26
C TRP A 594 0.74 -21.51 -21.31
N CYS A 595 0.19 -21.02 -20.20
CA CYS A 595 0.98 -20.27 -19.22
C CYS A 595 2.08 -21.13 -18.60
N ARG A 596 1.76 -22.38 -18.22
CA ARG A 596 2.73 -23.31 -17.64
C ARG A 596 3.87 -23.61 -18.63
N ASP A 597 3.54 -23.86 -19.87
CA ASP A 597 4.50 -24.24 -20.92
C ASP A 597 5.43 -23.10 -21.36
N ASN A 598 5.03 -21.84 -21.03
CA ASN A 598 5.81 -20.62 -21.31
C ASN A 598 6.40 -19.97 -20.07
N TYR A 599 6.38 -20.60 -18.89
CA TYR A 599 6.86 -20.03 -17.63
C TYR A 599 6.19 -18.69 -17.29
N ILE A 600 4.87 -18.61 -17.50
CA ILE A 600 4.04 -17.45 -17.21
C ILE A 600 3.10 -17.77 -16.04
N ASN A 601 2.94 -16.84 -15.12
CA ASN A 601 2.00 -16.99 -14.01
C ASN A 601 0.57 -16.74 -14.49
N TYR A 602 -0.22 -17.79 -14.62
CA TYR A 602 -1.61 -17.74 -15.05
C TYR A 602 -2.47 -16.78 -14.22
N ARG A 603 -2.30 -16.78 -12.88
CA ARG A 603 -3.08 -15.92 -11.97
C ARG A 603 -2.75 -14.46 -12.17
N THR A 604 -1.47 -14.16 -12.32
CA THR A 604 -1.00 -12.81 -12.65
C THR A 604 -1.60 -12.34 -13.97
N MET A 605 -1.61 -13.17 -15.00
CA MET A 605 -2.23 -12.83 -16.29
C MET A 605 -3.75 -12.60 -16.18
N LYS A 606 -4.45 -13.38 -15.37
CA LYS A 606 -5.88 -13.13 -15.09
C LYS A 606 -6.11 -11.86 -14.29
N ALA A 607 -5.22 -11.55 -13.35
CA ALA A 607 -5.29 -10.29 -12.60
C ALA A 607 -5.06 -9.08 -13.53
N ILE A 608 -4.10 -9.18 -14.46
CA ILE A 608 -3.86 -8.16 -15.50
C ILE A 608 -5.11 -7.95 -16.36
N ASP A 609 -5.74 -9.03 -16.82
CA ASP A 609 -6.97 -8.96 -17.62
C ASP A 609 -8.12 -8.28 -16.86
N ASN A 610 -8.32 -8.63 -15.58
CA ASN A 610 -9.31 -7.99 -14.72
C ASN A 610 -9.05 -6.50 -14.52
N VAL A 611 -7.80 -6.12 -14.21
CA VAL A 611 -7.42 -4.70 -14.05
C VAL A 611 -7.64 -3.94 -15.35
N ARG A 612 -7.23 -4.51 -16.49
CA ARG A 612 -7.41 -3.91 -17.80
C ARG A 612 -8.89 -3.63 -18.12
N ASN A 613 -9.77 -4.60 -17.83
CA ASN A 613 -11.21 -4.45 -18.04
C ASN A 613 -11.79 -3.35 -17.15
N GLN A 614 -11.39 -3.28 -15.87
CA GLN A 614 -11.83 -2.23 -14.94
C GLN A 614 -11.36 -0.83 -15.37
N LEU A 615 -10.11 -0.70 -15.84
CA LEU A 615 -9.62 0.57 -16.40
C LEU A 615 -10.41 0.96 -17.66
N GLY A 616 -10.78 -0.02 -18.48
CA GLY A 616 -11.67 0.18 -19.63
C GLY A 616 -13.06 0.66 -19.23
N ASP A 617 -13.63 0.13 -18.16
CA ASP A 617 -14.94 0.55 -17.65
C ASP A 617 -14.90 1.97 -17.06
N ILE A 618 -13.77 2.39 -16.47
CA ILE A 618 -13.56 3.79 -16.04
C ILE A 618 -13.57 4.72 -17.26
N LEU A 619 -12.88 4.37 -18.33
CA LEU A 619 -12.90 5.15 -19.59
C LEU A 619 -14.31 5.25 -20.17
N LYS A 620 -15.09 4.16 -20.16
CA LYS A 620 -16.49 4.20 -20.60
C LYS A 620 -17.33 5.14 -19.76
N LYS A 621 -17.13 5.19 -18.44
CA LYS A 621 -17.81 6.16 -17.54
C LYS A 621 -17.43 7.60 -17.85
N MET A 622 -16.24 7.83 -18.39
CA MET A 622 -15.80 9.14 -18.90
C MET A 622 -16.29 9.43 -20.32
N ASN A 623 -17.16 8.59 -20.90
CA ASN A 623 -17.61 8.66 -22.29
C ASN A 623 -16.49 8.54 -23.32
N ILE A 624 -15.40 7.84 -22.98
CA ILE A 624 -14.29 7.55 -23.88
C ILE A 624 -14.46 6.15 -24.44
N THR A 625 -14.63 6.05 -25.76
CA THR A 625 -14.75 4.77 -26.46
C THR A 625 -13.38 4.09 -26.58
N VAL A 626 -13.29 2.86 -26.11
CA VAL A 626 -12.14 1.98 -26.32
C VAL A 626 -12.41 1.14 -27.57
N PRO A 627 -11.68 1.32 -28.67
CA PRO A 627 -11.87 0.54 -29.90
C PRO A 627 -11.64 -0.96 -29.62
N GLU A 628 -12.27 -1.82 -30.39
CA GLU A 628 -11.93 -3.25 -30.38
C GLU A 628 -10.46 -3.44 -30.78
N ASN A 629 -9.78 -4.32 -30.06
CA ASN A 629 -8.35 -4.52 -30.25
C ASN A 629 -8.11 -5.64 -31.27
N ASP A 630 -7.37 -5.33 -32.31
CA ASP A 630 -6.82 -6.34 -33.21
C ASP A 630 -5.48 -6.86 -32.63
N TYR A 631 -5.56 -8.00 -31.93
CA TYR A 631 -4.41 -8.63 -31.27
C TYR A 631 -3.41 -9.27 -32.24
N ASN A 632 -3.72 -9.31 -33.53
CA ASN A 632 -2.87 -9.91 -34.55
C ASN A 632 -1.91 -8.88 -35.20
N ASN A 633 -2.09 -7.60 -34.92
CA ASN A 633 -1.30 -6.55 -35.52
C ASN A 633 0.11 -6.45 -34.92
N GLU A 634 1.09 -6.51 -35.76
CA GLU A 634 2.49 -6.25 -35.43
C GLU A 634 2.68 -4.84 -34.90
N ILE A 635 3.47 -4.70 -33.82
CA ILE A 635 3.76 -3.39 -33.22
C ILE A 635 5.00 -2.82 -33.89
N LYS A 636 4.81 -2.09 -35.00
CA LYS A 636 5.88 -1.43 -35.77
C LYS A 636 5.47 -0.03 -36.24
N GLY A 637 6.46 0.76 -36.60
CA GLY A 637 6.30 2.03 -37.28
C GLY A 637 5.38 3.02 -36.56
N LYS A 638 4.24 3.39 -37.18
CA LYS A 638 3.33 4.39 -36.64
C LYS A 638 2.70 3.97 -35.29
N ARG A 639 2.41 2.68 -35.09
CA ARG A 639 1.83 2.18 -33.83
C ARG A 639 2.84 2.24 -32.70
N GLU A 640 4.07 1.77 -32.94
CA GLU A 640 5.17 1.84 -32.00
C GLU A 640 5.45 3.29 -31.56
N LYS A 641 5.56 4.22 -32.50
CA LYS A 641 5.73 5.65 -32.24
C LYS A 641 4.64 6.23 -31.32
N ARG A 642 3.37 5.82 -31.51
CA ARG A 642 2.24 6.26 -30.67
C ARG A 642 2.37 5.74 -29.25
N ILE A 643 2.75 4.46 -29.10
CA ILE A 643 2.99 3.81 -27.79
C ILE A 643 4.12 4.55 -27.07
N LEU A 644 5.28 4.75 -27.70
CA LEU A 644 6.42 5.43 -27.09
C LEU A 644 6.09 6.86 -26.64
N LYS A 645 5.34 7.62 -27.46
CA LYS A 645 4.89 8.96 -27.06
C LYS A 645 3.93 8.95 -25.89
N SER A 646 3.06 7.94 -25.80
CA SER A 646 2.14 7.80 -24.67
C SER A 646 2.86 7.43 -23.38
N LEU A 647 3.88 6.57 -23.45
CA LEU A 647 4.77 6.25 -22.34
C LEU A 647 5.47 7.52 -21.82
N ILE A 648 6.11 8.27 -22.73
CA ILE A 648 6.81 9.52 -22.37
C ILE A 648 5.85 10.55 -21.73
N ALA A 649 4.58 10.62 -22.16
CA ALA A 649 3.63 11.58 -21.60
C ALA A 649 3.36 11.37 -20.10
N GLY A 650 3.50 10.14 -19.59
CA GLY A 650 3.42 9.84 -18.15
C GLY A 650 4.78 9.82 -17.48
N ASP A 651 5.70 9.05 -18.04
CA ASP A 651 6.99 8.73 -17.42
C ASP A 651 8.15 9.59 -17.95
N PHE A 652 7.90 10.82 -18.42
CA PHE A 652 8.93 11.74 -18.95
C PHE A 652 10.08 11.98 -17.98
N ALA A 653 9.85 11.86 -16.68
CA ALA A 653 10.87 12.02 -15.65
C ALA A 653 11.75 10.77 -15.47
N GLN A 654 11.30 9.61 -15.95
CA GLN A 654 11.98 8.31 -15.80
C GLN A 654 12.80 7.98 -17.08
N VAL A 655 13.71 8.90 -17.44
CA VAL A 655 14.53 8.78 -18.63
C VAL A 655 16.01 8.76 -18.25
N ALA A 656 16.79 7.92 -18.95
CA ALA A 656 18.23 7.85 -18.78
C ALA A 656 18.94 7.84 -20.12
N HIS A 657 20.14 8.41 -20.14
CA HIS A 657 21.03 8.54 -21.30
C HIS A 657 22.28 7.69 -21.11
N LEU A 658 22.72 7.01 -22.16
CA LEU A 658 23.93 6.19 -22.18
C LEU A 658 25.17 7.08 -22.26
N GLU A 659 26.08 6.92 -21.34
CA GLU A 659 27.38 7.58 -21.35
C GLU A 659 28.47 6.73 -22.05
N THR A 660 29.51 7.39 -22.47
CA THR A 660 30.63 6.76 -23.20
C THR A 660 31.32 5.65 -22.41
N ALA A 661 31.27 5.73 -21.07
CA ALA A 661 31.82 4.72 -20.16
C ALA A 661 30.94 3.46 -20.02
N GLY A 662 29.77 3.41 -20.67
CA GLY A 662 28.93 2.22 -20.75
C GLY A 662 27.91 2.05 -19.65
N TYR A 663 27.72 3.04 -18.79
CA TYR A 663 26.61 3.16 -17.83
C TYR A 663 25.61 4.20 -18.31
N TYR A 664 24.44 4.25 -17.69
CA TYR A 664 23.42 5.26 -17.95
C TYR A 664 23.42 6.34 -16.85
N ILE A 665 23.03 7.55 -17.22
CA ILE A 665 22.74 8.64 -16.27
C ILE A 665 21.28 9.02 -16.39
N THR A 666 20.58 9.05 -15.25
CA THR A 666 19.20 9.53 -15.21
C THR A 666 19.15 11.05 -15.43
N VAL A 667 18.25 11.51 -16.30
CA VAL A 667 18.15 12.95 -16.64
C VAL A 667 17.59 13.76 -15.48
N LYS A 668 16.77 13.14 -14.63
CA LYS A 668 16.08 13.78 -13.52
C LYS A 668 17.02 14.22 -12.38
N ASP A 669 18.00 13.38 -12.04
CA ASP A 669 18.78 13.51 -10.80
C ASP A 669 20.25 13.12 -10.97
N ASN A 670 20.69 12.89 -12.20
CA ASN A 670 22.08 12.57 -12.57
C ASN A 670 22.66 11.34 -11.86
N GLN A 671 21.85 10.32 -11.61
CA GLN A 671 22.28 9.08 -10.98
C GLN A 671 22.89 8.10 -11.99
N TYR A 672 24.01 7.48 -11.60
CA TYR A 672 24.61 6.39 -12.35
C TYR A 672 23.78 5.13 -12.18
N VAL A 673 23.32 4.56 -13.29
CA VAL A 673 22.45 3.39 -13.30
C VAL A 673 22.85 2.37 -14.35
N PHE A 674 22.47 1.11 -14.12
CA PHE A 674 22.67 0.00 -15.06
C PHE A 674 21.31 -0.61 -15.41
N ILE A 675 21.19 -1.16 -16.60
CA ILE A 675 19.99 -1.91 -16.98
C ILE A 675 19.99 -3.23 -16.19
N HIS A 676 18.86 -3.55 -15.56
CA HIS A 676 18.70 -4.78 -14.79
C HIS A 676 18.77 -6.02 -15.68
N PRO A 677 19.40 -7.15 -15.26
CA PRO A 677 19.53 -8.37 -16.06
C PRO A 677 18.21 -8.97 -16.57
N SER A 678 17.10 -8.68 -15.89
CA SER A 678 15.77 -9.15 -16.35
C SER A 678 15.22 -8.40 -17.57
N SER A 679 15.80 -7.27 -17.97
CA SER A 679 15.37 -6.49 -19.15
C SER A 679 15.92 -7.09 -20.44
N TYR A 680 15.11 -7.02 -21.51
CA TYR A 680 15.57 -7.40 -22.85
C TYR A 680 16.78 -6.57 -23.33
N LEU A 681 16.84 -5.29 -22.97
CA LEU A 681 17.92 -4.40 -23.36
C LEU A 681 19.24 -4.63 -22.60
N HIS A 682 19.24 -5.50 -21.58
CA HIS A 682 20.47 -5.89 -20.90
C HIS A 682 21.33 -6.79 -21.81
N GLY A 683 22.58 -6.37 -22.07
CA GLY A 683 23.53 -7.14 -22.90
C GLY A 683 23.27 -7.13 -24.41
N SER A 684 22.18 -6.54 -24.87
CA SER A 684 21.89 -6.30 -26.30
C SER A 684 22.50 -4.99 -26.81
N ARG A 685 22.13 -4.55 -28.03
CA ARG A 685 22.51 -3.23 -28.54
C ARG A 685 22.22 -2.15 -27.51
N LYS A 686 23.24 -1.37 -27.14
CA LYS A 686 23.10 -0.29 -26.15
C LYS A 686 22.28 0.86 -26.78
N ALA A 687 21.03 1.00 -26.33
CA ALA A 687 20.17 2.12 -26.68
C ALA A 687 20.72 3.41 -26.07
N THR A 688 20.81 4.49 -26.82
CA THR A 688 21.35 5.78 -26.34
C THR A 688 20.42 6.42 -25.32
N TRP A 689 19.11 6.39 -25.60
CA TRP A 689 18.07 6.96 -24.73
C TRP A 689 17.08 5.88 -24.33
N VAL A 690 16.83 5.78 -23.04
CA VAL A 690 15.90 4.79 -22.49
C VAL A 690 14.92 5.43 -21.52
N LEU A 691 13.69 4.93 -21.58
CA LEU A 691 12.66 5.17 -20.58
C LEU A 691 12.56 3.93 -19.69
N PHE A 692 12.41 4.09 -18.40
CA PHE A 692 12.31 3.01 -17.43
C PHE A 692 11.15 3.25 -16.46
N ASN A 693 10.61 2.18 -15.86
CA ASN A 693 9.51 2.30 -14.91
C ASN A 693 9.96 2.21 -13.45
N GLU A 694 10.96 1.39 -13.15
CA GLU A 694 11.41 1.15 -11.79
C GLU A 694 12.90 1.41 -11.61
N PHE A 695 13.24 2.03 -10.48
CA PHE A 695 14.61 2.12 -9.97
C PHE A 695 14.78 1.08 -8.85
N VAL A 696 15.80 0.24 -8.94
CA VAL A 696 16.07 -0.84 -7.98
C VAL A 696 17.47 -0.70 -7.42
N LEU A 697 17.55 -0.45 -6.12
CA LEU A 697 18.81 -0.38 -5.39
C LEU A 697 19.13 -1.77 -4.82
N THR A 698 20.24 -2.34 -5.27
CA THR A 698 20.83 -3.56 -4.73
C THR A 698 22.32 -3.30 -4.46
N SER A 699 23.22 -4.20 -4.83
CA SER A 699 24.67 -3.93 -4.85
C SER A 699 25.06 -2.81 -5.83
N LYS A 700 24.23 -2.55 -6.84
CA LYS A 700 24.33 -1.46 -7.82
C LYS A 700 22.96 -0.83 -8.02
N ASN A 701 22.96 0.39 -8.57
CA ASN A 701 21.73 1.05 -9.00
C ASN A 701 21.26 0.46 -10.34
N TYR A 702 20.10 -0.17 -10.36
CA TYR A 702 19.52 -0.73 -11.59
C TYR A 702 18.23 -0.03 -11.97
N ILE A 703 18.00 0.06 -13.29
CA ILE A 703 16.70 0.43 -13.86
C ILE A 703 16.04 -0.82 -14.46
N ARG A 704 14.75 -0.97 -14.23
CA ARG A 704 13.95 -2.14 -14.65
C ARG A 704 12.78 -1.69 -15.52
N THR A 705 12.29 -2.61 -16.36
CA THR A 705 11.24 -2.37 -17.36
C THR A 705 11.66 -1.22 -18.28
N VAL A 706 12.66 -1.51 -19.10
CA VAL A 706 13.39 -0.51 -19.89
C VAL A 706 12.96 -0.59 -21.34
N THR A 707 12.76 0.58 -21.97
CA THR A 707 12.39 0.70 -23.40
C THR A 707 13.19 1.80 -24.07
N GLU A 708 13.73 1.51 -25.25
CA GLU A 708 14.43 2.49 -26.09
C GLU A 708 13.47 3.57 -26.58
N ILE A 709 13.88 4.83 -26.51
CA ILE A 709 13.08 5.97 -26.97
C ILE A 709 13.91 6.86 -27.88
N GLN A 710 13.21 7.64 -28.72
CA GLN A 710 13.84 8.65 -29.54
C GLN A 710 13.82 10.01 -28.82
N PRO A 711 14.94 10.74 -28.72
CA PRO A 711 15.03 12.00 -27.99
C PRO A 711 14.09 13.09 -28.54
N GLU A 712 13.75 13.04 -29.84
CA GLU A 712 12.76 13.96 -30.41
C GLU A 712 11.39 13.88 -29.76
N TYR A 713 11.02 12.69 -29.22
CA TYR A 713 9.72 12.52 -28.58
C TYR A 713 9.69 13.20 -27.22
N LEU A 714 10.84 13.31 -26.53
CA LEU A 714 10.95 14.03 -25.24
C LEU A 714 10.58 15.50 -25.41
N LEU A 715 11.21 16.17 -26.41
CA LEU A 715 10.96 17.58 -26.72
C LEU A 715 9.56 17.84 -27.29
N GLN A 716 8.95 16.84 -27.97
CA GLN A 716 7.60 16.96 -28.54
C GLN A 716 6.48 16.74 -27.52
N VAL A 717 6.71 15.90 -26.52
CA VAL A 717 5.67 15.43 -25.58
C VAL A 717 5.72 16.16 -24.25
N ALA A 718 6.94 16.45 -23.74
CA ALA A 718 7.15 17.09 -22.46
C ALA A 718 8.15 18.27 -22.54
N PRO A 719 7.92 19.27 -23.42
CA PRO A 719 8.87 20.38 -23.62
C PRO A 719 9.06 21.22 -22.36
N HIS A 720 8.04 21.34 -21.51
CA HIS A 720 8.13 22.10 -20.25
C HIS A 720 9.06 21.47 -19.23
N TYR A 721 9.21 20.14 -19.26
CA TYR A 721 10.13 19.42 -18.38
C TYR A 721 11.56 19.44 -18.93
N PHE A 722 11.74 19.28 -20.24
CA PHE A 722 13.03 19.32 -20.94
C PHE A 722 13.37 20.73 -21.38
N ASP A 723 13.32 21.71 -20.46
CA ASP A 723 13.74 23.09 -20.68
C ASP A 723 15.28 23.15 -20.74
N LEU A 724 15.81 23.23 -21.96
CA LEU A 724 17.26 23.16 -22.22
C LEU A 724 18.04 24.32 -21.58
N ASP A 725 17.41 25.46 -21.33
CA ASP A 725 18.08 26.61 -20.70
C ASP A 725 18.36 26.33 -19.22
N LYS A 726 17.51 25.57 -18.55
CA LYS A 726 17.64 25.23 -17.15
C LYS A 726 18.46 23.97 -16.87
N MET A 727 18.79 23.19 -17.90
CA MET A 727 19.59 21.98 -17.74
C MET A 727 21.06 22.30 -17.53
N THR A 728 21.73 21.56 -16.64
CA THR A 728 23.17 21.67 -16.37
C THR A 728 23.97 20.80 -17.34
N GLY A 729 25.16 21.24 -17.72
CA GLY A 729 26.04 20.88 -18.86
C GLY A 729 26.52 19.43 -19.02
N TYR A 730 25.61 18.43 -19.02
CA TYR A 730 25.91 17.02 -19.29
C TYR A 730 25.86 16.68 -20.79
N ALA A 731 26.37 15.49 -21.16
CA ALA A 731 26.38 15.01 -22.54
C ALA A 731 24.97 14.95 -23.14
N TYR A 732 23.98 14.50 -22.39
CA TYR A 732 22.59 14.44 -22.82
C TYR A 732 21.99 15.81 -23.18
N LYS A 733 22.41 16.92 -22.54
CA LYS A 733 21.98 18.28 -22.91
C LYS A 733 22.44 18.64 -24.30
N ARG A 734 23.69 18.34 -24.62
CA ARG A 734 24.27 18.60 -25.98
C ARG A 734 23.52 17.81 -27.04
N ASP A 735 23.18 16.58 -26.75
CA ASP A 735 22.40 15.73 -27.65
C ASP A 735 20.99 16.30 -27.89
N LEU A 736 20.29 16.72 -26.83
CA LEU A 736 18.97 17.35 -26.95
C LEU A 736 19.00 18.68 -27.70
N ILE A 737 20.03 19.52 -27.52
CA ILE A 737 20.19 20.78 -28.27
C ILE A 737 20.34 20.50 -29.77
N LYS A 738 21.10 19.46 -30.15
CA LYS A 738 21.25 19.05 -31.55
C LYS A 738 19.88 18.61 -32.11
N VAL A 739 19.17 17.77 -31.36
CA VAL A 739 17.83 17.29 -31.75
C VAL A 739 16.84 18.43 -31.90
N GLN A 740 16.90 19.44 -31.02
CA GLN A 740 16.04 20.63 -31.12
C GLN A 740 16.29 21.38 -32.44
N LYS A 741 17.54 21.65 -32.76
CA LYS A 741 17.89 22.30 -34.03
C LYS A 741 17.42 21.52 -35.24
N ASP A 742 17.58 20.19 -35.24
CA ASP A 742 17.11 19.33 -36.33
C ASP A 742 15.57 19.36 -36.45
N LEU A 743 14.85 19.50 -35.35
CA LEU A 743 13.39 19.64 -35.35
C LEU A 743 12.92 21.00 -35.86
N GLU A 744 13.66 22.06 -35.55
CA GLU A 744 13.39 23.43 -36.04
C GLU A 744 13.61 23.50 -37.55
N MET A 745 14.75 23.05 -38.07
CA MET A 745 15.00 22.95 -39.49
C MET A 745 13.94 22.15 -40.27
N LYS A 746 13.50 21.00 -39.69
CA LYS A 746 12.43 20.19 -40.30
C LYS A 746 11.06 20.89 -40.28
N LYS A 747 10.82 21.80 -39.38
CA LYS A 747 9.59 22.61 -39.36
C LYS A 747 9.66 23.70 -40.45
N GLU A 748 10.78 24.40 -40.54
CA GLU A 748 11.01 25.44 -41.53
C GLU A 748 10.88 24.88 -42.95
N MET A 749 11.54 23.77 -43.27
CA MET A 749 11.42 23.09 -44.56
C MET A 749 9.97 22.73 -44.93
N LYS A 750 9.18 22.26 -43.94
CA LYS A 750 7.75 21.92 -44.16
C LYS A 750 6.85 23.12 -44.33
N GLU A 751 7.21 24.25 -43.76
CA GLU A 751 6.49 25.52 -43.94
C GLU A 751 6.82 26.12 -45.30
N GLU A 752 8.07 26.01 -45.77
CA GLU A 752 8.48 26.37 -47.10
C GLU A 752 7.79 25.50 -48.19
N GLU A 753 7.76 24.15 -47.99
CA GLU A 753 7.02 23.23 -48.86
C GLU A 753 5.49 23.47 -48.94
N LYS A 754 4.88 24.07 -47.90
CA LYS A 754 3.46 24.43 -47.91
C LYS A 754 3.18 25.78 -48.55
N ASN A 755 4.19 26.63 -48.61
CA ASN A 755 4.08 27.98 -49.18
C ASN A 755 4.49 28.01 -50.66
N LEU A 756 5.09 26.92 -51.14
CA LEU A 756 5.31 26.61 -52.56
C LEU A 756 4.12 25.79 -53.12
#